data_e000c8ba2dc7b435887be284407ec691
#
_entry.id   e000c8ba2dc7b435887be284407ec691
#
_cell.length_a   1.000
_cell.length_b   1.000
_cell.length_c   1.000
_cell.angle_alpha   90.00
_cell.angle_beta   90.00
_cell.angle_gamma   90.00
#
_symmetry.space_group_name_H-M   'P 1'
#
loop_
_entity.id
_entity.type
_entity.pdbx_description
1 polymer ?
#
loop_
_entity_poly.entity_id
_entity_poly.type
_entity_poly.pdbx_seq_one_letter_code
_entity_poly.pdbx_strand_id
1 'polypeptide(L)'
;MTDHTLVAPEWLSQEGMQTLSSGYLLPGETPKAMTERVALAASKLNEDESLYEDLFECIWNGWIGLASPVLANFGSNRALPVSCYSLHISDSTKSIYSHKKEGAMLSKGGGGVGAWFGDIRPSGAPISGGGKSSGIVPWMQGYDQDARIVNQGGVRRGSYALYTAIDHPDYPEVLQAKDHSKGDPRKWIDSNIGVTISDEFMEDMIENGGDKQEIFGETIRARLISGSPYMVFIDNVNRQNPDCYKERNLKVTFSNLCSEITLFTDENHTFVCVLSSMNLSRWFEWKDWKSPRTGRSAPEIATHLLEAVVTEFIKKAEHMTGMGRAVRFARKSRALGLGTMGLHSLYQSQMLPFKSKGARELNIETHKFIREQADKASRELAIKFGEPEWCVGSGFRHTHRLAIAPTKTNSVISGAFSEGIAPADTNYYVAKQDKGTFVRKNPHLEKILCSKGIGDQIWDKIEKARGSVQSLDCLTEAEKEVFLTAREIDQFELIKQAADRQPYVCQAQSLNLYLEDPNVSAEYLLRLHISAWKAGVKSLYYLKSKSALIANALDEDIQEPAIVITREDCPWCTKLKLELEKDSIDYLEVPVSEAKEKGMWSQNWKTVPQLYLYNNWVGGYTDYIEHKAQNKSTNVTAYVEDSDKYKECQGCEA
;
A
#
# COMPACT_ATOMS: atom_id res chain seq x y z
N MET A 1 -1.53 25.08 24.31
CA MET A 1 -0.28 24.73 25.03
C MET A 1 -0.21 23.23 25.14
N THR A 2 0.80 22.62 24.56
CA THR A 2 0.99 21.15 24.64
C THR A 2 1.31 20.77 26.08
N ASP A 3 0.51 19.88 26.65
CA ASP A 3 0.79 19.34 28.00
C ASP A 3 1.98 18.37 27.91
N HIS A 4 3.15 18.84 28.32
CA HIS A 4 4.39 18.08 28.30
C HIS A 4 4.47 16.96 29.38
N THR A 5 3.44 16.77 30.19
CA THR A 5 3.37 15.70 31.19
C THR A 5 2.85 14.39 30.60
N LEU A 6 2.12 14.44 29.47
CA LEU A 6 1.56 13.27 28.83
C LEU A 6 2.63 12.45 28.10
N VAL A 7 2.55 11.12 28.20
CA VAL A 7 3.44 10.18 27.50
C VAL A 7 2.94 9.81 26.10
N ALA A 8 1.67 10.09 25.80
CA ALA A 8 1.03 9.93 24.50
C ALA A 8 0.01 11.06 24.28
N PRO A 9 -0.26 11.46 23.00
CA PRO A 9 -1.29 12.46 22.69
C PRO A 9 -2.68 11.91 23.02
N GLU A 10 -3.58 12.76 23.50
CA GLU A 10 -4.97 12.37 23.85
C GLU A 10 -5.78 11.81 22.66
N TRP A 11 -5.48 12.28 21.45
CA TRP A 11 -6.15 11.83 20.23
C TRP A 11 -5.68 10.44 19.75
N LEU A 12 -4.59 9.89 20.29
CA LEU A 12 -4.06 8.59 19.90
C LEU A 12 -4.97 7.48 20.44
N SER A 13 -5.71 6.83 19.56
CA SER A 13 -6.63 5.75 19.91
C SER A 13 -5.88 4.54 20.50
N GLN A 14 -6.60 3.66 21.21
CA GLN A 14 -6.04 2.42 21.72
C GLN A 14 -5.50 1.52 20.59
N GLU A 15 -6.19 1.44 19.44
CA GLU A 15 -5.71 0.74 18.26
C GLU A 15 -4.43 1.38 17.70
N GLY A 16 -4.41 2.71 17.61
CA GLY A 16 -3.21 3.47 17.19
C GLY A 16 -2.02 3.23 18.10
N MET A 17 -2.24 3.25 19.41
CA MET A 17 -1.21 2.98 20.41
C MET A 17 -0.67 1.55 20.31
N GLN A 18 -1.56 0.56 20.13
CA GLN A 18 -1.14 -0.84 19.97
C GLN A 18 -0.37 -1.02 18.66
N THR A 19 -0.86 -0.46 17.56
CA THR A 19 -0.19 -0.51 16.27
C THR A 19 1.21 0.13 16.36
N LEU A 20 1.33 1.29 17.00
CA LEU A 20 2.60 1.96 17.19
C LEU A 20 3.57 1.11 18.04
N SER A 21 3.06 0.47 19.10
CA SER A 21 3.85 -0.39 20.00
C SER A 21 4.24 -1.73 19.38
N SER A 22 3.56 -2.19 18.34
CA SER A 22 3.78 -3.51 17.72
C SER A 22 5.06 -3.64 16.89
N GLY A 23 5.92 -2.61 16.87
CA GLY A 23 7.21 -2.67 16.18
C GLY A 23 7.76 -1.33 15.68
N TYR A 24 7.02 -0.24 15.87
CA TYR A 24 7.45 1.09 15.41
C TYR A 24 8.20 1.87 16.48
N LEU A 25 7.92 1.65 17.77
CA LEU A 25 8.69 2.20 18.87
C LEU A 25 9.99 1.41 19.09
N LEU A 26 11.01 2.09 19.56
CA LEU A 26 12.22 1.44 20.07
C LEU A 26 11.93 0.74 21.41
N PRO A 27 12.73 -0.24 21.84
CA PRO A 27 12.54 -0.87 23.14
C PRO A 27 12.49 0.15 24.28
N GLY A 28 11.38 0.19 25.02
CA GLY A 28 11.16 1.14 26.13
C GLY A 28 10.79 2.57 25.70
N GLU A 29 10.64 2.84 24.41
CA GLU A 29 10.27 4.17 23.90
C GLU A 29 8.76 4.43 24.08
N THR A 30 8.42 5.65 24.49
CA THR A 30 7.03 6.14 24.50
C THR A 30 6.72 6.93 23.21
N PRO A 31 5.45 7.16 22.86
CA PRO A 31 5.08 8.04 21.74
C PRO A 31 5.72 9.43 21.84
N LYS A 32 5.85 9.98 23.06
CA LYS A 32 6.54 11.26 23.30
C LYS A 32 8.03 11.16 22.95
N ALA A 33 8.72 10.14 23.48
CA ALA A 33 10.15 9.93 23.24
C ALA A 33 10.43 9.69 21.73
N MET A 34 9.54 8.98 21.04
CA MET A 34 9.61 8.81 19.58
C MET A 34 9.49 10.15 18.87
N THR A 35 8.54 11.00 19.25
CA THR A 35 8.36 12.33 18.66
C THR A 35 9.60 13.20 18.91
N GLU A 36 10.14 13.19 20.12
CA GLU A 36 11.38 13.89 20.50
C GLU A 36 12.59 13.39 19.69
N ARG A 37 12.73 12.08 19.52
CA ARG A 37 13.80 11.48 18.71
C ARG A 37 13.75 11.97 17.25
N VAL A 38 12.56 11.92 16.64
CA VAL A 38 12.36 12.35 15.24
C VAL A 38 12.64 13.84 15.10
N ALA A 39 12.09 14.67 15.97
CA ALA A 39 12.28 16.12 15.94
C ALA A 39 13.77 16.50 16.15
N LEU A 40 14.44 15.88 17.11
CA LEU A 40 15.86 16.13 17.40
C LEU A 40 16.77 15.73 16.23
N ALA A 41 16.52 14.56 15.64
CA ALA A 41 17.32 14.09 14.50
C ALA A 41 17.15 15.03 13.29
N ALA A 42 15.93 15.45 13.00
CA ALA A 42 15.66 16.35 11.89
C ALA A 42 16.25 17.75 12.11
N SER A 43 16.14 18.31 13.31
CA SER A 43 16.75 19.57 13.69
C SER A 43 18.28 19.57 13.49
N LYS A 44 18.95 18.52 13.98
CA LYS A 44 20.41 18.36 13.82
C LYS A 44 20.83 18.22 12.35
N LEU A 45 20.09 17.44 11.55
CA LEU A 45 20.44 17.20 10.14
C LEU A 45 20.16 18.41 9.25
N ASN A 46 19.21 19.25 9.65
CA ASN A 46 18.95 20.54 8.99
C ASN A 46 19.84 21.68 9.52
N GLU A 47 20.65 21.46 10.55
CA GLU A 47 21.45 22.51 11.21
C GLU A 47 20.55 23.72 11.62
N ASP A 48 19.40 23.40 12.24
CA ASP A 48 18.37 24.36 12.64
C ASP A 48 17.72 23.94 13.96
N GLU A 49 18.21 24.50 15.06
CA GLU A 49 17.72 24.16 16.41
C GLU A 49 16.26 24.57 16.63
N SER A 50 15.80 25.63 15.97
CA SER A 50 14.43 26.10 16.08
C SER A 50 13.41 25.12 15.49
N LEU A 51 13.84 24.24 14.58
CA LEU A 51 13.00 23.23 13.94
C LEU A 51 12.57 22.11 14.93
N TYR A 52 13.30 21.90 16.02
CA TYR A 52 12.98 20.85 17.00
C TYR A 52 11.57 21.02 17.59
N GLU A 53 11.28 22.17 18.15
CA GLU A 53 9.99 22.46 18.79
C GLU A 53 8.85 22.49 17.75
N ASP A 54 9.12 23.01 16.56
CA ASP A 54 8.14 23.08 15.48
C ASP A 54 7.74 21.69 14.99
N LEU A 55 8.72 20.81 14.83
CA LEU A 55 8.49 19.40 14.47
C LEU A 55 7.77 18.65 15.57
N PHE A 56 8.22 18.81 16.83
CA PHE A 56 7.56 18.21 17.96
C PHE A 56 6.07 18.59 17.99
N GLU A 57 5.76 19.87 17.88
CA GLU A 57 4.39 20.39 17.89
C GLU A 57 3.55 19.81 16.73
N CYS A 58 4.06 19.82 15.50
CA CYS A 58 3.34 19.30 14.33
C CYS A 58 3.07 17.80 14.40
N ILE A 59 4.02 17.01 14.90
CA ILE A 59 3.87 15.55 15.03
C ILE A 59 2.97 15.23 16.23
N TRP A 60 3.18 15.90 17.36
CA TRP A 60 2.41 15.70 18.59
C TRP A 60 0.93 16.03 18.44
N ASN A 61 0.60 17.06 17.66
CA ASN A 61 -0.79 17.42 17.34
C ASN A 61 -1.39 16.51 16.23
N GLY A 62 -0.65 15.55 15.67
CA GLY A 62 -1.13 14.67 14.63
C GLY A 62 -1.35 15.35 13.27
N TRP A 63 -0.72 16.50 13.03
CA TRP A 63 -0.80 17.23 11.75
C TRP A 63 0.08 16.59 10.68
N ILE A 64 1.23 16.02 11.09
CA ILE A 64 2.14 15.24 10.24
C ILE A 64 2.09 13.78 10.65
N GLY A 65 1.63 12.93 9.73
CA GLY A 65 1.71 11.48 9.87
C GLY A 65 3.00 10.94 9.27
N LEU A 66 3.83 10.35 10.12
CA LEU A 66 5.13 9.82 9.73
C LEU A 66 4.98 8.47 9.02
N ALA A 67 5.66 8.27 7.89
CA ALA A 67 5.72 6.95 7.27
C ALA A 67 6.35 5.91 8.22
N SER A 68 5.92 4.65 8.12
CA SER A 68 6.36 3.56 9.00
C SER A 68 7.89 3.46 9.19
N PRO A 69 8.75 3.57 8.14
CA PRO A 69 10.19 3.57 8.34
C PRO A 69 10.73 4.83 9.02
N VAL A 70 10.07 5.96 8.87
CA VAL A 70 10.45 7.18 9.60
C VAL A 70 10.14 7.02 11.08
N LEU A 71 8.94 6.52 11.42
CA LEU A 71 8.57 6.18 12.79
C LEU A 71 9.58 5.22 13.45
N ALA A 72 9.89 4.11 12.78
CA ALA A 72 10.68 3.03 13.35
C ALA A 72 12.19 3.30 13.38
N ASN A 73 12.73 4.00 12.38
CA ASN A 73 14.17 3.95 12.10
C ASN A 73 14.87 5.32 12.09
N PHE A 74 14.14 6.41 11.77
CA PHE A 74 14.75 7.74 11.68
C PHE A 74 15.25 8.24 13.03
N GLY A 75 16.45 8.78 13.06
CA GLY A 75 17.12 9.21 14.29
C GLY A 75 17.59 8.06 15.21
N SER A 76 17.65 6.82 14.70
CA SER A 76 18.11 5.64 15.43
C SER A 76 19.09 4.81 14.61
N ASN A 77 19.75 3.83 15.22
CA ASN A 77 20.66 2.91 14.52
C ASN A 77 19.97 1.64 13.97
N ARG A 78 18.63 1.57 14.00
CA ARG A 78 17.89 0.33 13.76
C ARG A 78 17.94 -0.13 12.29
N ALA A 79 17.59 0.75 11.33
CA ALA A 79 17.58 0.45 9.90
C ALA A 79 17.48 1.74 9.06
N LEU A 80 17.25 1.60 7.75
CA LEU A 80 17.06 2.74 6.85
C LEU A 80 15.67 3.39 7.04
N PRO A 81 15.57 4.73 7.02
CA PRO A 81 14.30 5.44 7.24
C PRO A 81 13.47 5.62 5.95
N VAL A 82 13.57 4.70 4.98
CA VAL A 82 12.97 4.82 3.65
C VAL A 82 12.11 3.62 3.31
N SER A 83 10.97 3.87 2.67
CA SER A 83 9.96 2.85 2.34
C SER A 83 10.01 2.38 0.89
N CYS A 84 10.43 3.22 -0.05
CA CYS A 84 10.15 3.02 -1.46
C CYS A 84 11.40 3.07 -2.31
N TYR A 85 11.62 2.00 -3.06
CA TYR A 85 12.73 1.81 -3.99
C TYR A 85 12.26 1.23 -5.31
N SER A 86 13.12 1.29 -6.34
CA SER A 86 12.82 0.70 -7.63
C SER A 86 14.06 0.32 -8.40
N LEU A 87 14.04 -0.84 -9.03
CA LEU A 87 15.15 -1.46 -9.74
C LEU A 87 14.87 -1.50 -11.24
N HIS A 88 15.76 -0.95 -12.05
CA HIS A 88 15.71 -1.04 -13.52
C HIS A 88 16.62 -2.16 -14.01
N ILE A 89 16.05 -3.26 -14.48
CA ILE A 89 16.77 -4.49 -14.83
C ILE A 89 16.99 -4.52 -16.33
N SER A 90 18.26 -4.40 -16.76
CA SER A 90 18.66 -4.52 -18.16
C SER A 90 18.75 -5.98 -18.62
N ASP A 91 18.66 -6.22 -19.94
CA ASP A 91 18.68 -7.54 -20.57
C ASP A 91 20.07 -8.21 -20.52
N SER A 92 20.53 -8.53 -19.31
CA SER A 92 21.74 -9.31 -19.08
C SER A 92 21.68 -10.07 -17.76
N THR A 93 22.21 -11.28 -17.71
CA THR A 93 22.32 -12.07 -16.49
C THR A 93 23.04 -11.31 -15.37
N LYS A 94 24.07 -10.53 -15.72
CA LYS A 94 24.81 -9.70 -14.76
C LYS A 94 23.89 -8.64 -14.13
N SER A 95 23.11 -7.92 -14.92
CA SER A 95 22.15 -6.93 -14.43
C SER A 95 21.09 -7.57 -13.57
N ILE A 96 20.46 -8.66 -14.04
CA ILE A 96 19.41 -9.38 -13.33
C ILE A 96 19.87 -9.78 -11.91
N TYR A 97 21.01 -10.47 -11.79
CA TYR A 97 21.51 -10.90 -10.47
C TYR A 97 22.05 -9.77 -9.61
N SER A 98 22.64 -8.73 -10.22
CA SER A 98 23.10 -7.54 -9.48
C SER A 98 21.94 -6.79 -8.84
N HIS A 99 20.83 -6.58 -9.57
CA HIS A 99 19.63 -5.95 -9.06
C HIS A 99 18.84 -6.86 -8.09
N LYS A 100 18.86 -8.20 -8.31
CA LYS A 100 18.29 -9.15 -7.38
C LYS A 100 18.96 -9.07 -6.01
N LYS A 101 20.29 -9.02 -5.95
CA LYS A 101 21.04 -8.80 -4.70
C LYS A 101 20.68 -7.47 -4.04
N GLU A 102 20.64 -6.38 -4.80
CA GLU A 102 20.26 -5.05 -4.29
C GLU A 102 18.83 -5.07 -3.73
N GLY A 103 17.87 -5.62 -4.50
CA GLY A 103 16.47 -5.75 -4.06
C GLY A 103 16.32 -6.52 -2.75
N ALA A 104 17.04 -7.62 -2.58
CA ALA A 104 17.07 -8.38 -1.34
C ALA A 104 17.57 -7.54 -0.15
N MET A 105 18.61 -6.73 -0.34
CA MET A 105 19.14 -5.84 0.70
C MET A 105 18.17 -4.70 1.05
N LEU A 106 17.49 -4.12 0.05
CA LEU A 106 16.46 -3.10 0.23
C LEU A 106 15.25 -3.66 0.97
N SER A 107 14.79 -4.86 0.60
CA SER A 107 13.70 -5.57 1.26
C SER A 107 14.03 -5.91 2.72
N LYS A 108 15.26 -6.40 2.99
CA LYS A 108 15.77 -6.63 4.35
C LYS A 108 15.73 -5.35 5.20
N GLY A 109 15.96 -4.20 4.58
CA GLY A 109 15.85 -2.88 5.23
C GLY A 109 14.41 -2.42 5.49
N GLY A 110 13.39 -3.20 5.10
CA GLY A 110 11.96 -2.88 5.28
C GLY A 110 11.35 -2.04 4.15
N GLY A 111 12.05 -1.88 3.03
CA GLY A 111 11.57 -1.15 1.86
C GLY A 111 10.72 -2.01 0.94
N GLY A 112 9.65 -1.42 0.39
CA GLY A 112 8.94 -1.97 -0.75
C GLY A 112 9.67 -1.68 -2.06
N VAL A 113 9.72 -2.63 -3.00
CA VAL A 113 10.53 -2.55 -4.21
C VAL A 113 9.67 -2.68 -5.46
N GLY A 114 9.73 -1.70 -6.35
CA GLY A 114 9.32 -1.84 -7.74
C GLY A 114 10.46 -2.44 -8.57
N ALA A 115 10.17 -3.30 -9.55
CA ALA A 115 11.19 -3.86 -10.41
C ALA A 115 10.72 -3.91 -11.86
N TRP A 116 11.50 -3.32 -12.78
CA TRP A 116 11.22 -3.26 -14.20
C TRP A 116 11.87 -4.41 -14.96
N PHE A 117 11.04 -5.15 -15.70
CA PHE A 117 11.46 -6.28 -16.54
C PHE A 117 11.23 -6.05 -18.04
N GLY A 118 10.63 -4.92 -18.41
CA GLY A 118 10.23 -4.65 -19.79
C GLY A 118 11.37 -4.54 -20.79
N ASP A 119 12.62 -4.36 -20.35
CA ASP A 119 13.80 -4.33 -21.24
C ASP A 119 14.38 -5.73 -21.49
N ILE A 120 13.96 -6.74 -20.74
CA ILE A 120 14.44 -8.12 -20.93
C ILE A 120 13.77 -8.70 -22.15
N ARG A 121 14.56 -9.32 -23.04
CA ARG A 121 14.06 -9.94 -24.27
C ARG A 121 12.99 -11.00 -23.98
N PRO A 122 11.99 -11.15 -24.87
CA PRO A 122 10.90 -12.08 -24.67
C PRO A 122 11.33 -13.55 -24.81
N SER A 123 10.44 -14.42 -24.38
CA SER A 123 10.54 -15.87 -24.58
C SER A 123 10.73 -16.21 -26.06
N GLY A 124 11.60 -17.19 -26.36
CA GLY A 124 11.92 -17.60 -27.71
C GLY A 124 12.94 -16.72 -28.46
N ALA A 125 13.27 -15.52 -27.99
CA ALA A 125 14.27 -14.64 -28.60
C ALA A 125 15.68 -15.30 -28.53
N PRO A 126 16.55 -15.07 -29.54
CA PRO A 126 17.88 -15.67 -29.58
C PRO A 126 18.80 -15.12 -28.47
N ILE A 127 19.67 -15.98 -27.92
CA ILE A 127 20.71 -15.60 -26.96
C ILE A 127 22.11 -15.76 -27.54
N SER A 128 23.07 -14.98 -27.04
CA SER A 128 24.43 -14.87 -27.59
C SER A 128 25.26 -16.17 -27.53
N GLY A 129 24.90 -17.15 -26.70
CA GLY A 129 25.58 -18.45 -26.61
C GLY A 129 24.95 -19.55 -27.47
N GLY A 130 23.97 -19.24 -28.30
CA GLY A 130 23.11 -20.20 -28.99
C GLY A 130 21.98 -20.71 -28.08
N GLY A 131 20.80 -20.87 -28.63
CA GLY A 131 19.58 -21.21 -27.90
C GLY A 131 18.58 -20.06 -27.85
N LYS A 132 17.58 -20.18 -26.97
CA LYS A 132 16.46 -19.22 -26.87
C LYS A 132 16.28 -18.72 -25.45
N SER A 133 15.82 -17.48 -25.30
CA SER A 133 15.43 -16.88 -24.02
C SER A 133 14.23 -17.61 -23.41
N SER A 134 14.20 -17.67 -22.09
CA SER A 134 13.03 -18.15 -21.33
C SER A 134 12.00 -17.03 -21.07
N GLY A 135 12.29 -15.80 -21.51
CA GLY A 135 11.43 -14.65 -21.26
C GLY A 135 11.51 -14.09 -19.86
N ILE A 136 10.57 -13.18 -19.52
CA ILE A 136 10.58 -12.43 -18.25
C ILE A 136 9.97 -13.22 -17.09
N VAL A 137 9.00 -14.12 -17.34
CA VAL A 137 8.23 -14.81 -16.30
C VAL A 137 9.09 -15.60 -15.32
N PRO A 138 10.06 -16.43 -15.74
CA PRO A 138 10.95 -17.14 -14.81
C PRO A 138 11.82 -16.22 -13.95
N TRP A 139 12.22 -15.05 -14.49
CA TRP A 139 12.99 -14.07 -13.73
C TRP A 139 12.11 -13.39 -12.67
N MET A 140 10.88 -12.99 -13.02
CA MET A 140 9.90 -12.44 -12.08
C MET A 140 9.61 -13.42 -10.94
N GLN A 141 9.43 -14.71 -11.24
CA GLN A 141 9.26 -15.77 -10.22
C GLN A 141 10.44 -15.83 -9.24
N GLY A 142 11.67 -15.65 -9.74
CA GLY A 142 12.86 -15.61 -8.87
C GLY A 142 12.86 -14.42 -7.90
N TYR A 143 12.32 -13.27 -8.27
CA TYR A 143 12.15 -12.10 -7.38
C TYR A 143 10.99 -12.31 -6.38
N ASP A 144 9.92 -12.96 -6.78
CA ASP A 144 8.82 -13.35 -5.88
C ASP A 144 9.31 -14.26 -4.74
N GLN A 145 10.16 -15.24 -5.06
CA GLN A 145 10.76 -16.08 -4.04
C GLN A 145 11.62 -15.29 -3.05
N ASP A 146 12.38 -14.29 -3.52
CA ASP A 146 13.15 -13.44 -2.61
C ASP A 146 12.25 -12.65 -1.66
N ALA A 147 11.06 -12.21 -2.10
CA ALA A 147 10.09 -11.53 -1.25
C ALA A 147 9.66 -12.39 -0.05
N ARG A 148 9.54 -13.70 -0.24
CA ARG A 148 9.20 -14.67 0.81
C ARG A 148 10.34 -14.92 1.78
N ILE A 149 11.57 -15.04 1.26
CA ILE A 149 12.75 -15.45 2.03
C ILE A 149 13.32 -14.26 2.81
N VAL A 150 13.34 -13.06 2.18
CA VAL A 150 14.01 -11.89 2.73
C VAL A 150 12.99 -10.93 3.34
N ASN A 151 12.86 -10.95 4.64
CA ASN A 151 11.98 -10.06 5.40
C ASN A 151 12.72 -9.31 6.52
N GLN A 152 12.10 -8.28 7.06
CA GLN A 152 12.62 -7.50 8.19
C GLN A 152 12.20 -8.13 9.52
N GLY A 153 12.77 -9.30 9.86
CA GLY A 153 12.71 -9.88 11.19
C GLY A 153 11.38 -9.74 11.96
N GLY A 154 10.24 -10.08 11.36
CA GLY A 154 8.92 -10.03 11.99
C GLY A 154 8.21 -8.65 12.00
N VAL A 155 8.88 -7.56 11.59
CA VAL A 155 8.26 -6.21 11.58
C VAL A 155 7.54 -5.93 10.26
N ARG A 156 8.11 -6.36 9.12
CA ARG A 156 7.53 -6.14 7.79
C ARG A 156 7.99 -7.24 6.84
N ARG A 157 7.04 -7.85 6.10
CA ARG A 157 7.38 -8.81 5.03
C ARG A 157 8.01 -8.09 3.84
N GLY A 158 8.88 -8.78 3.10
CA GLY A 158 9.38 -8.33 1.81
C GLY A 158 8.20 -8.20 0.82
N SER A 159 8.21 -7.15 0.01
CA SER A 159 7.12 -6.92 -0.94
C SER A 159 7.64 -6.29 -2.22
N TYR A 160 7.26 -6.87 -3.37
CA TYR A 160 7.63 -6.38 -4.69
C TYR A 160 6.40 -6.07 -5.54
N ALA A 161 6.56 -5.11 -6.45
CA ALA A 161 5.71 -4.95 -7.62
C ALA A 161 6.56 -5.14 -8.87
N LEU A 162 6.23 -6.15 -9.68
CA LEU A 162 6.98 -6.54 -10.87
C LEU A 162 6.33 -5.89 -12.09
N TYR A 163 7.06 -5.01 -12.76
CA TYR A 163 6.55 -4.16 -13.84
C TYR A 163 7.04 -4.62 -15.21
N THR A 164 6.16 -4.53 -16.20
CA THR A 164 6.48 -4.62 -17.63
C THR A 164 5.58 -3.68 -18.43
N ALA A 165 5.88 -3.47 -19.73
CA ALA A 165 4.98 -2.77 -20.63
C ALA A 165 3.82 -3.68 -21.07
N ILE A 166 2.66 -3.09 -21.36
CA ILE A 166 1.48 -3.83 -21.80
C ILE A 166 1.67 -4.51 -23.16
N ASP A 167 2.52 -3.94 -23.99
CA ASP A 167 2.89 -4.42 -25.33
C ASP A 167 4.11 -5.37 -25.33
N HIS A 168 4.67 -5.70 -24.15
CA HIS A 168 5.72 -6.70 -24.06
C HIS A 168 5.19 -8.08 -24.48
N PRO A 169 5.87 -8.82 -25.39
CA PRO A 169 5.35 -10.10 -25.91
C PRO A 169 5.00 -11.15 -24.86
N ASP A 170 5.69 -11.14 -23.71
CA ASP A 170 5.42 -12.08 -22.60
C ASP A 170 4.34 -11.57 -21.63
N TYR A 171 3.75 -10.39 -21.83
CA TYR A 171 2.79 -9.83 -20.89
C TYR A 171 1.54 -10.71 -20.68
N PRO A 172 0.95 -11.34 -21.71
CA PRO A 172 -0.15 -12.30 -21.51
C PRO A 172 0.22 -13.45 -20.56
N GLU A 173 1.46 -13.93 -20.62
CA GLU A 173 1.96 -14.98 -19.73
C GLU A 173 2.15 -14.46 -18.29
N VAL A 174 2.57 -13.21 -18.13
CA VAL A 174 2.65 -12.52 -16.82
C VAL A 174 1.27 -12.48 -16.14
N LEU A 175 0.20 -12.13 -16.88
CA LEU A 175 -1.16 -12.14 -16.34
C LEU A 175 -1.61 -13.54 -15.90
N GLN A 176 -1.28 -14.57 -16.68
CA GLN A 176 -1.62 -15.96 -16.35
C GLN A 176 -0.90 -16.46 -15.10
N ALA A 177 0.35 -16.04 -14.89
CA ALA A 177 1.15 -16.46 -13.75
C ALA A 177 0.59 -15.94 -12.39
N LYS A 178 -0.17 -14.85 -12.37
CA LYS A 178 -0.88 -14.33 -11.17
C LYS A 178 -2.30 -14.92 -11.03
N ASP A 179 -2.83 -15.60 -12.04
CA ASP A 179 -4.16 -16.21 -11.98
C ASP A 179 -4.12 -17.57 -11.28
N HIS A 180 -4.51 -17.61 -10.00
CA HIS A 180 -4.51 -18.83 -9.19
C HIS A 180 -5.52 -19.88 -9.66
N SER A 181 -6.49 -19.53 -10.48
CA SER A 181 -7.47 -20.47 -11.03
C SER A 181 -6.89 -21.37 -12.15
N LYS A 182 -5.77 -20.95 -12.75
CA LYS A 182 -5.09 -21.70 -13.82
C LYS A 182 -3.94 -22.54 -13.25
N GLY A 183 -3.72 -23.72 -13.79
CA GLY A 183 -2.75 -24.71 -13.30
C GLY A 183 -1.27 -24.41 -13.61
N ASP A 184 -0.84 -23.18 -13.89
CA ASP A 184 0.56 -22.87 -14.22
C ASP A 184 1.47 -23.06 -12.98
N PRO A 185 2.52 -23.92 -13.05
CA PRO A 185 3.45 -24.15 -11.96
C PRO A 185 4.37 -22.95 -11.67
N ARG A 186 4.44 -21.96 -12.57
CA ARG A 186 5.28 -20.75 -12.43
C ARG A 186 4.58 -19.63 -11.68
N LYS A 187 3.51 -19.90 -10.95
CA LYS A 187 2.77 -18.91 -10.16
C LYS A 187 3.66 -18.23 -9.14
N TRP A 188 3.43 -16.95 -8.97
CA TRP A 188 3.91 -16.20 -7.82
C TRP A 188 2.75 -15.66 -6.99
N ILE A 189 2.93 -15.66 -5.67
CA ILE A 189 1.85 -15.42 -4.71
C ILE A 189 2.02 -14.07 -4.04
N ASP A 190 3.25 -13.70 -3.65
CA ASP A 190 3.50 -12.56 -2.76
C ASP A 190 3.74 -11.24 -3.51
N SER A 191 4.26 -11.29 -4.73
CA SER A 191 4.55 -10.06 -5.50
C SER A 191 3.33 -9.60 -6.31
N ASN A 192 3.11 -8.30 -6.34
CA ASN A 192 2.11 -7.70 -7.22
C ASN A 192 2.66 -7.49 -8.63
N ILE A 193 1.77 -7.32 -9.59
CA ILE A 193 2.10 -6.98 -10.98
C ILE A 193 1.79 -5.50 -11.20
N GLY A 194 2.66 -4.81 -11.92
CA GLY A 194 2.39 -3.50 -12.49
C GLY A 194 2.54 -3.51 -14.00
N VAL A 195 1.81 -2.68 -14.68
CA VAL A 195 1.87 -2.52 -16.13
C VAL A 195 1.97 -1.06 -16.51
N THR A 196 2.88 -0.73 -17.44
CA THR A 196 2.96 0.61 -18.03
C THR A 196 2.26 0.62 -19.37
N ILE A 197 1.55 1.71 -19.64
CA ILE A 197 0.69 1.86 -20.81
C ILE A 197 1.01 3.21 -21.44
N SER A 198 1.37 3.20 -22.73
CA SER A 198 1.67 4.40 -23.51
C SER A 198 0.40 5.03 -24.12
N ASP A 199 0.51 6.30 -24.49
CA ASP A 199 -0.55 6.97 -25.26
C ASP A 199 -0.78 6.27 -26.60
N GLU A 200 0.31 5.87 -27.30
CA GLU A 200 0.24 5.13 -28.56
C GLU A 200 -0.57 3.83 -28.42
N PHE A 201 -0.37 3.09 -27.33
CA PHE A 201 -1.16 1.88 -27.06
C PHE A 201 -2.65 2.23 -26.87
N MET A 202 -2.94 3.24 -26.03
CA MET A 202 -4.32 3.63 -25.70
C MET A 202 -5.08 4.18 -26.91
N GLU A 203 -4.42 5.01 -27.71
CA GLU A 203 -5.00 5.59 -28.94
C GLU A 203 -5.30 4.51 -29.96
N ASP A 204 -4.34 3.64 -30.26
CA ASP A 204 -4.52 2.55 -31.22
C ASP A 204 -5.57 1.54 -30.75
N MET A 205 -5.60 1.21 -29.46
CA MET A 205 -6.63 0.35 -28.85
C MET A 205 -8.04 0.93 -29.03
N ILE A 206 -8.19 2.26 -28.88
CA ILE A 206 -9.49 2.94 -29.02
C ILE A 206 -9.90 3.05 -30.50
N GLU A 207 -8.97 3.36 -31.39
CA GLU A 207 -9.26 3.62 -32.80
C GLU A 207 -9.41 2.34 -33.62
N ASN A 208 -8.56 1.35 -33.40
CA ASN A 208 -8.46 0.15 -34.23
C ASN A 208 -8.95 -1.13 -33.53
N GLY A 209 -9.02 -1.14 -32.20
CA GLY A 209 -9.44 -2.34 -31.44
C GLY A 209 -8.45 -3.50 -31.57
N GLY A 210 -8.96 -4.69 -31.93
CA GLY A 210 -8.15 -5.89 -32.18
C GLY A 210 -7.40 -6.41 -30.96
N ASP A 211 -6.19 -6.94 -31.18
CA ASP A 211 -5.35 -7.57 -30.15
C ASP A 211 -5.07 -6.63 -28.96
N LYS A 212 -4.94 -5.32 -29.21
CA LYS A 212 -4.72 -4.34 -28.13
C LYS A 212 -5.96 -4.18 -27.25
N GLN A 213 -7.15 -4.23 -27.81
CA GLN A 213 -8.39 -4.21 -27.04
C GLN A 213 -8.57 -5.50 -26.23
N GLU A 214 -8.19 -6.64 -26.78
CA GLU A 214 -8.25 -7.93 -26.11
C GLU A 214 -7.30 -7.95 -24.91
N ILE A 215 -6.01 -7.62 -25.07
CA ILE A 215 -5.04 -7.62 -23.96
C ILE A 215 -5.36 -6.57 -22.90
N PHE A 216 -5.92 -5.41 -23.28
CA PHE A 216 -6.41 -4.42 -22.31
C PHE A 216 -7.62 -4.95 -21.53
N GLY A 217 -8.54 -5.64 -22.19
CA GLY A 217 -9.68 -6.31 -21.57
C GLY A 217 -9.23 -7.40 -20.58
N GLU A 218 -8.27 -8.26 -20.95
CA GLU A 218 -7.69 -9.26 -20.05
C GLU A 218 -6.97 -8.61 -18.86
N THR A 219 -6.31 -7.46 -19.07
CA THR A 219 -5.69 -6.69 -17.99
C THR A 219 -6.74 -6.20 -16.98
N ILE A 220 -7.86 -5.64 -17.46
CA ILE A 220 -8.97 -5.21 -16.59
C ILE A 220 -9.59 -6.40 -15.86
N ARG A 221 -9.75 -7.53 -16.55
CA ARG A 221 -10.27 -8.77 -15.96
C ARG A 221 -9.36 -9.29 -14.83
N ALA A 222 -8.05 -9.30 -15.06
CA ALA A 222 -7.08 -9.67 -14.02
C ALA A 222 -7.19 -8.75 -12.80
N ARG A 223 -7.34 -7.43 -13.01
CA ARG A 223 -7.59 -6.46 -11.94
C ARG A 223 -8.87 -6.74 -11.16
N LEU A 224 -9.93 -7.13 -11.85
CA LEU A 224 -11.21 -7.45 -11.22
C LEU A 224 -11.11 -8.69 -10.31
N ILE A 225 -10.29 -9.68 -10.70
CA ILE A 225 -10.12 -10.94 -9.97
C ILE A 225 -9.13 -10.80 -8.80
N SER A 226 -7.97 -10.17 -9.02
CA SER A 226 -6.85 -10.15 -8.06
C SER A 226 -6.56 -8.76 -7.47
N GLY A 227 -7.22 -7.70 -7.95
CA GLY A 227 -6.91 -6.31 -7.59
C GLY A 227 -5.73 -5.71 -8.38
N SER A 228 -4.90 -6.52 -9.00
CA SER A 228 -3.73 -6.12 -9.83
C SER A 228 -3.86 -6.68 -11.26
N PRO A 229 -3.11 -6.21 -12.28
CA PRO A 229 -1.96 -5.30 -12.21
C PRO A 229 -2.30 -3.85 -11.85
N TYR A 230 -1.34 -3.16 -11.21
CA TYR A 230 -1.39 -1.70 -11.10
C TYR A 230 -1.13 -1.11 -12.49
N MET A 231 -1.80 -0.02 -12.82
CA MET A 231 -1.64 0.63 -14.13
C MET A 231 -0.89 1.94 -13.98
N VAL A 232 0.09 2.19 -14.85
CA VAL A 232 0.84 3.45 -14.93
C VAL A 232 0.73 3.98 -16.36
N PHE A 233 0.06 5.10 -16.53
CA PHE A 233 -0.03 5.80 -17.82
C PHE A 233 1.23 6.62 -18.02
N ILE A 234 2.21 5.99 -18.67
CA ILE A 234 3.60 6.46 -18.62
C ILE A 234 3.80 7.81 -19.32
N ASP A 235 3.03 8.11 -20.35
CA ASP A 235 3.11 9.40 -21.01
C ASP A 235 2.44 10.51 -20.21
N ASN A 236 1.36 10.23 -19.46
CA ASN A 236 0.82 11.16 -18.47
C ASN A 236 1.86 11.50 -17.40
N VAL A 237 2.65 10.51 -16.95
CA VAL A 237 3.74 10.73 -16.00
C VAL A 237 4.79 11.65 -16.61
N ASN A 238 5.33 11.29 -17.77
CA ASN A 238 6.45 12.01 -18.39
C ASN A 238 6.08 13.42 -18.87
N ARG A 239 4.86 13.62 -19.35
CA ARG A 239 4.32 14.92 -19.75
C ARG A 239 4.22 15.90 -18.57
N GLN A 240 3.91 15.39 -17.36
CA GLN A 240 3.76 16.15 -16.13
C GLN A 240 5.02 16.15 -15.25
N ASN A 241 6.15 15.66 -15.74
CA ASN A 241 7.41 15.73 -15.03
C ASN A 241 7.84 17.19 -14.76
N PRO A 242 8.53 17.46 -13.65
CA PRO A 242 9.15 18.76 -13.38
C PRO A 242 10.16 19.16 -14.47
N ASP A 243 10.34 20.47 -14.67
CA ASP A 243 11.22 21.01 -15.70
C ASP A 243 12.65 20.49 -15.57
N CYS A 244 13.16 20.34 -14.35
CA CYS A 244 14.49 19.78 -14.10
C CYS A 244 14.68 18.35 -14.68
N TYR A 245 13.61 17.55 -14.80
CA TYR A 245 13.63 16.26 -15.49
C TYR A 245 13.55 16.41 -17.01
N LYS A 246 12.64 17.28 -17.49
CA LYS A 246 12.45 17.54 -18.92
C LYS A 246 13.73 18.07 -19.58
N GLU A 247 14.37 19.06 -18.96
CA GLU A 247 15.62 19.67 -19.42
C GLU A 247 16.79 18.68 -19.51
N ARG A 248 16.78 17.66 -18.65
CA ARG A 248 17.82 16.61 -18.60
C ARG A 248 17.41 15.32 -19.30
N ASN A 249 16.24 15.30 -19.95
CA ASN A 249 15.67 14.12 -20.59
C ASN A 249 15.61 12.89 -19.65
N LEU A 250 15.31 13.11 -18.37
CA LEU A 250 15.12 12.05 -17.38
C LEU A 250 13.69 11.50 -17.50
N LYS A 251 13.53 10.39 -18.21
CA LYS A 251 12.23 9.75 -18.43
C LYS A 251 11.97 8.70 -17.36
N VAL A 252 10.76 8.74 -16.82
CA VAL A 252 10.24 7.70 -15.93
C VAL A 252 9.80 6.52 -16.77
N THR A 253 10.12 5.30 -16.36
CA THR A 253 9.75 4.07 -17.07
C THR A 253 8.63 3.30 -16.35
N PHE A 254 8.63 3.29 -15.03
CA PHE A 254 7.65 2.56 -14.20
C PHE A 254 7.56 3.18 -12.81
N SER A 255 6.89 2.52 -11.84
CA SER A 255 6.63 3.04 -10.50
C SER A 255 7.13 2.10 -9.40
N ASN A 256 6.88 2.48 -8.13
CA ASN A 256 7.20 1.68 -6.94
C ASN A 256 6.11 0.62 -6.64
N LEU A 257 6.22 -0.01 -5.47
CA LEU A 257 5.27 -1.01 -4.97
C LEU A 257 3.82 -0.51 -4.90
N CYS A 258 3.59 0.75 -4.52
CA CYS A 258 2.25 1.32 -4.33
C CYS A 258 1.83 2.29 -5.44
N SER A 259 2.58 2.36 -6.53
CA SER A 259 2.32 3.13 -7.76
C SER A 259 2.20 4.66 -7.61
N GLU A 260 2.60 5.24 -6.46
CA GLU A 260 2.61 6.69 -6.26
C GLU A 260 3.95 7.36 -6.61
N ILE A 261 5.05 6.61 -6.68
CA ILE A 261 6.37 7.16 -6.94
C ILE A 261 6.71 7.05 -8.42
N THR A 262 6.87 8.19 -9.05
CA THR A 262 7.20 8.30 -10.48
C THR A 262 8.50 9.08 -10.63
N LEU A 263 9.62 8.36 -10.45
CA LEU A 263 10.96 8.92 -10.49
C LEU A 263 11.80 8.20 -11.56
N PHE A 264 12.78 8.90 -12.10
CA PHE A 264 13.74 8.33 -13.04
C PHE A 264 14.52 7.19 -12.39
N THR A 265 14.75 6.14 -13.14
CA THR A 265 15.64 5.03 -12.79
C THR A 265 16.24 4.44 -14.05
N ASP A 266 17.46 3.95 -13.95
CA ASP A 266 18.19 3.26 -15.00
C ASP A 266 19.11 2.19 -14.39
N GLU A 267 19.96 1.56 -15.22
CA GLU A 267 20.91 0.55 -14.77
C GLU A 267 21.86 1.04 -13.65
N ASN A 268 22.07 2.35 -13.52
CA ASN A 268 23.02 2.98 -12.60
C ASN A 268 22.36 3.70 -11.43
N HIS A 269 21.06 3.91 -11.46
CA HIS A 269 20.29 4.66 -10.46
C HIS A 269 19.06 3.88 -10.02
N THR A 270 19.05 3.46 -8.77
CA THR A 270 17.87 2.94 -8.08
C THR A 270 17.16 4.09 -7.43
N PHE A 271 15.93 4.42 -7.81
CA PHE A 271 15.27 5.53 -7.18
C PHE A 271 14.93 5.26 -5.72
N VAL A 272 14.94 6.33 -4.95
CA VAL A 272 14.62 6.36 -3.53
C VAL A 272 13.64 7.49 -3.28
N CYS A 273 12.57 7.23 -2.55
CA CYS A 273 11.65 8.27 -2.12
C CYS A 273 11.36 8.17 -0.62
N VAL A 274 11.43 9.31 0.05
CA VAL A 274 11.09 9.46 1.47
C VAL A 274 9.69 10.02 1.58
N LEU A 275 8.88 9.40 2.45
CA LEU A 275 7.45 9.66 2.55
C LEU A 275 7.04 10.12 3.95
N SER A 276 6.08 11.02 4.01
CA SER A 276 5.22 11.35 5.14
C SER A 276 3.96 12.02 4.61
N SER A 277 2.95 12.24 5.46
CA SER A 277 1.66 12.76 4.98
C SER A 277 1.11 13.85 5.89
N MET A 278 0.54 14.89 5.30
CA MET A 278 -0.28 15.87 6.02
C MET A 278 -1.64 15.27 6.36
N ASN A 279 -2.07 15.41 7.59
CA ASN A 279 -3.36 14.91 8.06
C ASN A 279 -4.48 15.93 7.75
N LEU A 280 -5.22 15.71 6.68
CA LEU A 280 -6.30 16.59 6.23
C LEU A 280 -7.52 16.53 7.16
N SER A 281 -7.71 15.45 7.96
CA SER A 281 -8.79 15.46 8.96
C SER A 281 -8.63 16.55 10.00
N ARG A 282 -7.43 17.13 10.11
CA ARG A 282 -7.06 18.25 10.97
C ARG A 282 -6.74 19.53 10.19
N TRP A 283 -7.18 19.64 8.94
CA TRP A 283 -6.90 20.76 8.04
C TRP A 283 -7.12 22.13 8.70
N PHE A 284 -8.27 22.31 9.36
CA PHE A 284 -8.65 23.58 9.98
C PHE A 284 -7.85 23.92 11.25
N GLU A 285 -7.06 22.98 11.79
CA GLU A 285 -6.15 23.23 12.91
C GLU A 285 -4.83 23.83 12.41
N TRP A 286 -4.34 23.42 11.25
CA TRP A 286 -2.98 23.75 10.79
C TRP A 286 -2.91 24.60 9.51
N LYS A 287 -3.99 24.77 8.74
CA LYS A 287 -3.94 25.51 7.48
C LYS A 287 -3.49 26.98 7.64
N ASP A 288 -3.92 27.63 8.69
CA ASP A 288 -3.59 29.04 9.00
C ASP A 288 -2.50 29.17 10.08
N TRP A 289 -2.09 28.03 10.66
CA TRP A 289 -1.06 28.02 11.68
C TRP A 289 0.32 28.33 11.09
N LYS A 290 1.07 29.15 11.81
CA LYS A 290 2.47 29.45 11.55
C LYS A 290 3.25 29.29 12.84
N SER A 291 4.42 28.65 12.74
CA SER A 291 5.32 28.57 13.89
C SER A 291 5.61 29.97 14.47
N PRO A 292 5.40 30.20 15.76
CA PRO A 292 5.79 31.43 16.40
C PRO A 292 7.31 31.65 16.47
N ARG A 293 8.10 30.59 16.21
CA ARG A 293 9.56 30.61 16.26
C ARG A 293 10.19 30.88 14.90
N THR A 294 9.66 30.25 13.85
CA THR A 294 10.25 30.28 12.51
C THR A 294 9.36 30.98 11.47
N GLY A 295 8.08 31.18 11.76
CA GLY A 295 7.09 31.67 10.80
C GLY A 295 6.69 30.65 9.74
N ARG A 296 7.21 29.41 9.81
CA ARG A 296 6.94 28.32 8.85
C ARG A 296 5.56 27.71 9.10
N SER A 297 4.91 27.28 8.02
CA SER A 297 3.68 26.49 8.06
C SER A 297 3.97 25.01 8.30
N ALA A 298 2.96 24.24 8.71
CA ALA A 298 3.12 22.79 8.93
C ALA A 298 3.64 22.01 7.69
N PRO A 299 3.21 22.26 6.43
CA PRO A 299 3.82 21.62 5.26
C PRO A 299 5.27 22.04 4.98
N GLU A 300 5.67 23.28 5.30
CA GLU A 300 7.09 23.68 5.24
C GLU A 300 7.92 22.86 6.22
N ILE A 301 7.46 22.70 7.46
CA ILE A 301 8.11 21.91 8.50
C ILE A 301 8.18 20.43 8.11
N ALA A 302 7.11 19.87 7.52
CA ALA A 302 7.12 18.51 7.00
C ALA A 302 8.14 18.32 5.86
N THR A 303 8.34 19.33 5.02
CA THR A 303 9.36 19.30 3.95
C THR A 303 10.77 19.30 4.52
N HIS A 304 11.04 20.09 5.56
CA HIS A 304 12.31 20.05 6.29
C HIS A 304 12.56 18.70 6.97
N LEU A 305 11.53 18.05 7.52
CA LEU A 305 11.64 16.70 8.04
C LEU A 305 12.09 15.71 6.94
N LEU A 306 11.45 15.74 5.78
CA LEU A 306 11.79 14.82 4.69
C LEU A 306 13.19 15.08 4.10
N GLU A 307 13.67 16.33 4.06
CA GLU A 307 15.06 16.65 3.73
C GLU A 307 16.05 15.99 4.71
N ALA A 308 15.73 16.02 6.02
CA ALA A 308 16.55 15.34 7.02
C ALA A 308 16.52 13.80 6.85
N VAL A 309 15.35 13.23 6.53
CA VAL A 309 15.20 11.79 6.29
C VAL A 309 16.06 11.32 5.11
N VAL A 310 16.05 12.04 3.97
CA VAL A 310 16.90 11.68 2.82
C VAL A 310 18.39 11.88 3.14
N THR A 311 18.73 12.87 3.97
CA THR A 311 20.11 13.09 4.42
C THR A 311 20.60 11.96 5.31
N GLU A 312 19.78 11.48 6.27
CA GLU A 312 20.10 10.33 7.10
C GLU A 312 20.22 9.06 6.25
N PHE A 313 19.31 8.86 5.29
CA PHE A 313 19.40 7.74 4.36
C PHE A 313 20.76 7.70 3.64
N ILE A 314 21.18 8.81 3.07
CA ILE A 314 22.46 8.89 2.37
C ILE A 314 23.63 8.52 3.31
N LYS A 315 23.66 9.13 4.50
CA LYS A 315 24.72 8.88 5.51
C LYS A 315 24.80 7.42 5.95
N LYS A 316 23.66 6.75 6.16
CA LYS A 316 23.62 5.34 6.53
C LYS A 316 23.93 4.40 5.38
N ALA A 317 23.31 4.64 4.22
CA ALA A 317 23.38 3.73 3.08
C ALA A 317 24.73 3.77 2.35
N GLU A 318 25.48 4.88 2.40
CA GLU A 318 26.79 4.99 1.72
C GLU A 318 27.83 3.99 2.24
N HIS A 319 27.69 3.53 3.47
CA HIS A 319 28.57 2.53 4.08
C HIS A 319 28.03 1.09 3.91
N MET A 320 26.86 0.90 3.30
CA MET A 320 26.24 -0.40 3.12
C MET A 320 26.58 -0.99 1.74
N THR A 321 27.08 -2.22 1.73
CA THR A 321 27.36 -2.94 0.47
C THR A 321 26.07 -3.12 -0.36
N GLY A 322 26.13 -2.76 -1.65
CA GLY A 322 25.02 -2.93 -2.58
C GLY A 322 24.07 -1.73 -2.69
N MET A 323 24.27 -0.66 -1.90
CA MET A 323 23.42 0.54 -1.91
C MET A 323 23.92 1.66 -2.84
N GLY A 324 24.97 1.43 -3.61
CA GLY A 324 25.62 2.50 -4.41
C GLY A 324 24.71 3.17 -5.43
N ARG A 325 23.78 2.44 -6.07
CA ARG A 325 22.79 3.00 -7.02
C ARG A 325 21.77 3.89 -6.31
N ALA A 326 21.26 3.43 -5.18
CA ALA A 326 20.27 4.15 -4.37
C ALA A 326 20.89 5.45 -3.77
N VAL A 327 22.11 5.38 -3.26
CA VAL A 327 22.84 6.55 -2.75
C VAL A 327 23.12 7.57 -3.86
N ARG A 328 23.53 7.10 -5.03
CA ARG A 328 23.79 7.95 -6.20
C ARG A 328 22.54 8.71 -6.63
N PHE A 329 21.42 8.00 -6.75
CA PHE A 329 20.12 8.61 -7.01
C PHE A 329 19.75 9.64 -5.93
N ALA A 330 19.79 9.25 -4.65
CA ALA A 330 19.41 10.12 -3.54
C ALA A 330 20.24 11.41 -3.49
N ARG A 331 21.52 11.36 -3.80
CA ARG A 331 22.40 12.54 -3.88
C ARG A 331 22.04 13.47 -5.04
N LYS A 332 21.73 12.91 -6.22
CA LYS A 332 21.43 13.68 -7.43
C LYS A 332 20.04 14.28 -7.48
N SER A 333 19.06 13.56 -6.92
CA SER A 333 17.63 13.89 -6.98
C SER A 333 17.09 14.55 -5.72
N ARG A 334 17.44 14.02 -4.54
CA ARG A 334 16.83 14.33 -3.23
C ARG A 334 15.31 14.36 -3.28
N ALA A 335 14.68 13.48 -4.06
CA ALA A 335 13.23 13.44 -4.24
C ALA A 335 12.50 13.17 -2.93
N LEU A 336 11.43 13.91 -2.69
CA LEU A 336 10.52 13.78 -1.56
C LEU A 336 9.14 13.35 -2.03
N GLY A 337 8.37 12.75 -1.14
CA GLY A 337 6.98 12.38 -1.34
C GLY A 337 6.13 12.82 -0.15
N LEU A 338 5.96 14.13 0.04
CA LEU A 338 4.97 14.65 0.99
C LEU A 338 3.59 14.38 0.43
N GLY A 339 2.81 13.54 1.11
CA GLY A 339 1.46 13.17 0.72
C GLY A 339 0.40 13.76 1.63
N THR A 340 -0.81 13.19 1.52
CA THR A 340 -1.96 13.54 2.34
C THR A 340 -2.68 12.29 2.83
N MET A 341 -3.40 12.38 3.96
CA MET A 341 -4.31 11.36 4.47
C MET A 341 -5.54 12.02 5.08
N GLY A 342 -6.63 11.27 5.20
CA GLY A 342 -7.85 11.77 5.83
C GLY A 342 -8.71 12.68 4.93
N LEU A 343 -8.59 12.59 3.61
CA LEU A 343 -9.33 13.48 2.70
C LEU A 343 -10.85 13.31 2.83
N HIS A 344 -11.36 12.09 2.86
CA HIS A 344 -12.81 11.87 3.03
C HIS A 344 -13.29 12.31 4.42
N SER A 345 -12.47 12.09 5.46
CA SER A 345 -12.77 12.60 6.81
C SER A 345 -12.87 14.13 6.84
N LEU A 346 -12.03 14.83 6.08
CA LEU A 346 -12.14 16.28 5.91
C LEU A 346 -13.49 16.68 5.31
N TYR A 347 -13.95 16.01 4.25
CA TYR A 347 -15.25 16.30 3.64
C TYR A 347 -16.40 16.04 4.61
N GLN A 348 -16.37 14.90 5.27
CA GLN A 348 -17.38 14.52 6.26
C GLN A 348 -17.43 15.49 7.45
N SER A 349 -16.30 16.01 7.89
CA SER A 349 -16.24 17.04 8.94
C SER A 349 -16.99 18.34 8.56
N GLN A 350 -17.05 18.63 7.26
CA GLN A 350 -17.73 19.81 6.68
C GLN A 350 -19.12 19.48 6.11
N MET A 351 -19.61 18.25 6.34
CA MET A 351 -20.89 17.77 5.78
C MET A 351 -20.96 17.91 4.25
N LEU A 352 -19.84 17.68 3.57
CA LEU A 352 -19.73 17.74 2.10
C LEU A 352 -19.80 16.33 1.51
N PRO A 353 -20.83 16.01 0.69
CA PRO A 353 -20.83 14.79 -0.11
C PRO A 353 -19.59 14.71 -1.01
N PHE A 354 -19.02 13.52 -1.18
CA PHE A 354 -17.78 13.31 -1.94
C PHE A 354 -17.84 13.89 -3.37
N LYS A 355 -18.98 13.76 -4.04
CA LYS A 355 -19.18 14.27 -5.41
C LYS A 355 -19.51 15.76 -5.49
N SER A 356 -19.67 16.46 -4.34
CA SER A 356 -20.09 17.84 -4.33
C SER A 356 -19.03 18.80 -4.87
N LYS A 357 -19.50 19.95 -5.41
CA LYS A 357 -18.60 21.03 -5.84
C LYS A 357 -17.71 21.52 -4.69
N GLY A 358 -18.27 21.66 -3.49
CA GLY A 358 -17.51 22.08 -2.30
C GLY A 358 -16.38 21.11 -1.93
N ALA A 359 -16.61 19.79 -2.04
CA ALA A 359 -15.57 18.79 -1.81
C ALA A 359 -14.44 18.91 -2.85
N ARG A 360 -14.77 19.12 -4.13
CA ARG A 360 -13.77 19.31 -5.20
C ARG A 360 -12.97 20.60 -5.02
N GLU A 361 -13.62 21.71 -4.63
CA GLU A 361 -12.94 22.98 -4.35
C GLU A 361 -11.98 22.83 -3.16
N LEU A 362 -12.40 22.16 -2.10
CA LEU A 362 -11.58 21.90 -0.92
C LEU A 362 -10.40 20.93 -1.24
N ASN A 363 -10.62 19.94 -2.12
CA ASN A 363 -9.56 19.10 -2.65
C ASN A 363 -8.46 19.89 -3.37
N ILE A 364 -8.84 20.83 -4.24
CA ILE A 364 -7.91 21.71 -4.95
C ILE A 364 -7.19 22.63 -3.97
N GLU A 365 -7.93 23.30 -3.08
CA GLU A 365 -7.38 24.24 -2.10
C GLU A 365 -6.29 23.58 -1.25
N THR A 366 -6.58 22.42 -0.67
CA THR A 366 -5.65 21.71 0.22
C THR A 366 -4.37 21.29 -0.48
N HIS A 367 -4.47 20.67 -1.67
CA HIS A 367 -3.29 20.18 -2.39
C HIS A 367 -2.47 21.33 -3.01
N LYS A 368 -3.13 22.38 -3.48
CA LYS A 368 -2.46 23.60 -3.94
C LYS A 368 -1.67 24.25 -2.81
N PHE A 369 -2.29 24.44 -1.64
CA PHE A 369 -1.62 25.02 -0.48
C PHE A 369 -0.39 24.20 -0.07
N ILE A 370 -0.53 22.86 0.09
CA ILE A 370 0.58 21.99 0.46
C ILE A 370 1.72 22.09 -0.57
N ARG A 371 1.38 22.11 -1.87
CA ARG A 371 2.36 22.25 -2.94
C ARG A 371 3.14 23.56 -2.84
N GLU A 372 2.46 24.68 -2.66
CA GLU A 372 3.08 25.99 -2.57
C GLU A 372 4.02 26.09 -1.35
N GLN A 373 3.61 25.55 -0.21
CA GLN A 373 4.44 25.55 0.99
C GLN A 373 5.65 24.61 0.86
N ALA A 374 5.48 23.42 0.28
CA ALA A 374 6.58 22.50 0.02
C ALA A 374 7.60 23.08 -1.00
N ASP A 375 7.11 23.79 -2.02
CA ASP A 375 7.96 24.48 -2.99
C ASP A 375 8.77 25.60 -2.31
N LYS A 376 8.15 26.38 -1.41
CA LYS A 376 8.82 27.41 -0.63
C LYS A 376 9.94 26.83 0.23
N ALA A 377 9.65 25.79 1.01
CA ALA A 377 10.65 25.13 1.85
C ALA A 377 11.79 24.52 1.02
N SER A 378 11.48 23.93 -0.14
CA SER A 378 12.50 23.38 -1.03
C SER A 378 13.45 24.47 -1.59
N ARG A 379 12.96 25.69 -1.86
CA ARG A 379 13.79 26.83 -2.25
C ARG A 379 14.66 27.33 -1.09
N GLU A 380 14.12 27.44 0.11
CA GLU A 380 14.88 27.81 1.32
C GLU A 380 16.03 26.81 1.55
N LEU A 381 15.75 25.52 1.42
CA LEU A 381 16.76 24.45 1.55
C LEU A 381 17.79 24.47 0.43
N ALA A 382 17.42 24.88 -0.80
CA ALA A 382 18.37 25.06 -1.90
C ALA A 382 19.33 26.23 -1.62
N ILE A 383 18.85 27.33 -1.04
CA ILE A 383 19.69 28.45 -0.64
C ILE A 383 20.66 28.01 0.47
N LYS A 384 20.18 27.21 1.44
CA LYS A 384 20.99 26.79 2.59
C LYS A 384 22.03 25.72 2.23
N PHE A 385 21.65 24.70 1.47
CA PHE A 385 22.46 23.50 1.23
C PHE A 385 22.88 23.31 -0.23
N GLY A 386 22.52 24.24 -1.12
CA GLY A 386 22.76 24.14 -2.55
C GLY A 386 21.76 23.24 -3.29
N GLU A 387 21.78 23.31 -4.60
CA GLU A 387 20.98 22.48 -5.50
C GLU A 387 21.71 21.18 -5.80
N PRO A 388 21.06 20.00 -5.71
CA PRO A 388 21.68 18.75 -6.16
C PRO A 388 21.80 18.71 -7.68
N GLU A 389 22.62 17.79 -8.21
CA GLU A 389 22.99 17.71 -9.63
C GLU A 389 21.79 17.83 -10.59
N TRP A 390 20.69 17.15 -10.30
CA TRP A 390 19.52 17.18 -11.17
C TRP A 390 18.60 18.40 -10.97
N CYS A 391 18.88 19.22 -9.98
CA CYS A 391 18.15 20.45 -9.72
C CYS A 391 18.93 21.72 -10.10
N VAL A 392 20.20 21.61 -10.52
CA VAL A 392 21.04 22.77 -10.84
C VAL A 392 20.34 23.71 -11.82
N GLY A 393 20.18 24.98 -11.44
CA GLY A 393 19.49 26.02 -12.19
C GLY A 393 17.98 26.11 -11.97
N SER A 394 17.38 25.19 -11.20
CA SER A 394 15.93 25.19 -10.93
C SER A 394 15.50 26.05 -9.73
N GLY A 395 16.42 26.39 -8.85
CA GLY A 395 16.14 27.05 -7.57
C GLY A 395 15.55 26.11 -6.52
N PHE A 396 15.52 24.79 -6.73
CA PHE A 396 14.98 23.82 -5.81
C PHE A 396 16.05 22.87 -5.24
N ARG A 397 15.85 22.44 -3.99
CA ARG A 397 16.62 21.39 -3.34
C ARG A 397 16.18 19.98 -3.77
N HIS A 398 14.96 19.81 -4.25
CA HIS A 398 14.34 18.52 -4.53
C HIS A 398 13.77 18.48 -5.94
N THR A 399 14.03 17.41 -6.68
CA THR A 399 13.44 17.23 -8.02
C THR A 399 11.92 17.11 -7.92
N HIS A 400 11.44 16.36 -6.93
CA HIS A 400 10.02 16.18 -6.63
C HIS A 400 9.76 16.42 -5.14
N ARG A 401 8.57 16.90 -4.79
CA ARG A 401 8.19 17.21 -3.40
C ARG A 401 6.99 16.43 -2.93
N LEU A 402 6.00 16.14 -3.79
CA LEU A 402 4.74 15.52 -3.41
C LEU A 402 4.50 14.18 -4.12
N ALA A 403 4.00 13.19 -3.34
CA ALA A 403 3.45 11.92 -3.80
C ALA A 403 2.40 11.46 -2.80
N ILE A 404 1.33 10.82 -3.24
CA ILE A 404 0.25 10.40 -2.34
C ILE A 404 0.25 8.88 -2.16
N ALA A 405 0.76 8.43 -1.02
CA ALA A 405 0.80 7.04 -0.60
C ALA A 405 -0.56 6.54 -0.04
N PRO A 406 -0.78 5.21 0.07
CA PRO A 406 -2.05 4.65 0.57
C PRO A 406 -2.32 4.97 2.04
N THR A 407 -1.30 5.07 2.88
CA THR A 407 -1.31 5.45 4.32
C THR A 407 -2.13 4.57 5.26
N LYS A 408 -2.46 3.30 4.94
CA LYS A 408 -3.28 2.42 5.78
C LYS A 408 -2.88 2.44 7.27
N THR A 409 -1.65 2.02 7.58
CA THR A 409 -1.13 2.01 8.97
C THR A 409 -0.95 3.42 9.53
N ASN A 410 -0.48 4.35 8.71
CA ASN A 410 -0.20 5.71 9.14
C ASN A 410 -1.46 6.46 9.57
N SER A 411 -2.58 6.27 8.86
CA SER A 411 -3.87 6.87 9.24
C SER A 411 -4.36 6.39 10.60
N VAL A 412 -4.18 5.10 10.93
CA VAL A 412 -4.51 4.55 12.25
C VAL A 412 -3.69 5.21 13.36
N ILE A 413 -2.36 5.31 13.17
CA ILE A 413 -1.44 5.89 14.15
C ILE A 413 -1.65 7.40 14.31
N SER A 414 -2.06 8.11 13.25
CA SER A 414 -2.24 9.56 13.26
C SER A 414 -3.68 10.02 13.50
N GLY A 415 -4.58 9.09 13.86
CA GLY A 415 -5.97 9.39 14.23
C GLY A 415 -6.86 9.84 13.06
N ALA A 416 -6.48 9.56 11.79
CA ALA A 416 -7.34 9.79 10.65
C ALA A 416 -8.28 8.59 10.43
N PHE A 417 -9.56 8.83 10.20
CA PHE A 417 -10.52 7.76 9.95
C PHE A 417 -10.41 7.22 8.52
N SER A 418 -10.28 8.09 7.52
CA SER A 418 -10.07 7.67 6.12
C SER A 418 -8.60 7.61 5.74
N GLU A 419 -8.25 6.65 4.88
CA GLU A 419 -6.88 6.40 4.41
C GLU A 419 -6.54 7.30 3.21
N GLY A 420 -5.37 7.93 3.18
CA GLY A 420 -4.88 8.70 2.04
C GLY A 420 -5.93 9.64 1.45
N ILE A 421 -6.15 9.49 0.17
CA ILE A 421 -7.18 10.16 -0.63
C ILE A 421 -8.43 9.30 -0.86
N ALA A 422 -8.41 8.07 -0.36
CA ALA A 422 -9.48 7.11 -0.55
C ALA A 422 -10.71 7.48 0.28
N PRO A 423 -11.93 7.28 -0.25
CA PRO A 423 -13.12 7.27 0.59
C PRO A 423 -13.04 6.15 1.62
N ALA A 424 -13.72 6.31 2.76
CA ALA A 424 -13.81 5.26 3.77
C ALA A 424 -14.51 4.02 3.22
N ASP A 425 -13.90 2.85 3.37
CA ASP A 425 -14.49 1.56 2.95
C ASP A 425 -15.78 1.24 3.71
N THR A 426 -15.88 1.72 4.96
CA THR A 426 -16.99 1.46 5.88
C THR A 426 -17.09 2.59 6.91
N ASN A 427 -18.28 2.84 7.45
CA ASN A 427 -18.47 3.77 8.57
C ASN A 427 -18.32 3.10 9.96
N TYR A 428 -18.25 1.78 9.98
CA TYR A 428 -18.06 1.00 11.20
C TYR A 428 -17.38 -0.33 10.88
N TYR A 429 -16.37 -0.69 11.62
CA TYR A 429 -15.79 -2.01 11.53
C TYR A 429 -15.15 -2.47 12.84
N VAL A 430 -15.09 -3.79 12.99
CA VAL A 430 -14.44 -4.47 14.09
C VAL A 430 -13.13 -5.07 13.58
N ALA A 431 -12.01 -4.51 14.03
CA ALA A 431 -10.69 -5.03 13.72
C ALA A 431 -10.29 -6.06 14.77
N LYS A 432 -10.19 -7.33 14.38
CA LYS A 432 -9.60 -8.38 15.21
C LYS A 432 -8.10 -8.43 14.97
N GLN A 433 -7.31 -8.25 16.00
CA GLN A 433 -5.85 -8.34 15.96
C GLN A 433 -5.38 -9.31 17.05
N ASP A 434 -4.17 -9.83 16.96
CA ASP A 434 -3.60 -10.82 17.91
C ASP A 434 -3.72 -10.42 19.39
N LYS A 435 -3.80 -9.13 19.68
CA LYS A 435 -3.84 -8.58 21.04
C LYS A 435 -5.16 -7.95 21.45
N GLY A 436 -6.22 -8.08 20.65
CA GLY A 436 -7.54 -7.54 20.99
C GLY A 436 -8.45 -7.25 19.81
N THR A 437 -9.69 -6.97 20.13
CA THR A 437 -10.71 -6.55 19.19
C THR A 437 -10.93 -5.04 19.35
N PHE A 438 -10.77 -4.30 18.27
CA PHE A 438 -10.96 -2.85 18.24
C PHE A 438 -12.17 -2.50 17.40
N VAL A 439 -12.98 -1.60 17.93
CA VAL A 439 -14.12 -1.05 17.22
C VAL A 439 -13.76 0.34 16.71
N ARG A 440 -13.88 0.55 15.40
CA ARG A 440 -13.75 1.88 14.80
C ARG A 440 -15.09 2.38 14.29
N LYS A 441 -15.54 3.47 14.85
CA LYS A 441 -16.73 4.22 14.45
C LYS A 441 -16.29 5.47 13.67
N ASN A 442 -17.02 5.81 12.60
CA ASN A 442 -16.79 7.10 11.94
C ASN A 442 -17.13 8.24 12.89
N PRO A 443 -16.16 9.08 13.31
CA PRO A 443 -16.37 10.07 14.36
C PRO A 443 -17.33 11.20 13.93
N HIS A 444 -17.41 11.48 12.63
CA HIS A 444 -18.32 12.50 12.11
C HIS A 444 -19.76 11.98 12.06
N LEU A 445 -19.97 10.71 11.71
CA LEU A 445 -21.27 10.07 11.78
C LEU A 445 -21.73 9.92 13.23
N GLU A 446 -20.85 9.49 14.14
CA GLU A 446 -21.12 9.36 15.56
C GLU A 446 -21.63 10.69 16.15
N LYS A 447 -20.97 11.79 15.82
CA LYS A 447 -21.40 13.14 16.24
C LYS A 447 -22.83 13.48 15.79
N ILE A 448 -23.19 13.12 14.55
CA ILE A 448 -24.56 13.35 14.03
C ILE A 448 -25.57 12.46 14.75
N LEU A 449 -25.28 11.16 14.90
CA LEU A 449 -26.16 10.24 15.59
C LEU A 449 -26.39 10.64 17.05
N CYS A 450 -25.33 11.03 17.78
CA CYS A 450 -25.42 11.54 19.14
C CYS A 450 -26.28 12.82 19.22
N SER A 451 -26.09 13.77 18.28
CA SER A 451 -26.89 15.02 18.25
C SER A 451 -28.39 14.76 18.04
N LYS A 452 -28.75 13.66 17.42
CA LYS A 452 -30.14 13.19 17.21
C LYS A 452 -30.66 12.32 18.34
N GLY A 453 -29.87 12.05 19.38
CA GLY A 453 -30.25 11.18 20.50
C GLY A 453 -30.32 9.70 20.13
N ILE A 454 -29.64 9.26 19.07
CA ILE A 454 -29.63 7.87 18.62
C ILE A 454 -28.61 7.09 19.46
N GLY A 455 -29.07 6.00 20.08
CA GLY A 455 -28.24 5.13 20.93
C GLY A 455 -27.35 4.18 20.14
N ASP A 456 -26.42 3.52 20.85
CA ASP A 456 -25.37 2.67 20.26
C ASP A 456 -25.87 1.47 19.44
N GLN A 457 -27.10 1.01 19.64
CA GLN A 457 -27.71 -0.10 18.87
C GLN A 457 -27.76 0.16 17.36
N ILE A 458 -27.62 1.41 16.92
CA ILE A 458 -27.60 1.77 15.51
C ILE A 458 -26.34 1.18 14.82
N TRP A 459 -25.23 1.05 15.54
CA TRP A 459 -23.99 0.53 14.99
C TRP A 459 -24.09 -0.93 14.56
N ASP A 460 -24.92 -1.75 15.23
CA ASP A 460 -25.21 -3.14 14.81
C ASP A 460 -25.91 -3.19 13.45
N LYS A 461 -26.77 -2.19 13.16
CA LYS A 461 -27.41 -2.08 11.84
C LYS A 461 -26.42 -1.67 10.77
N ILE A 462 -25.55 -0.72 11.10
CA ILE A 462 -24.48 -0.24 10.19
C ILE A 462 -23.49 -1.38 9.89
N GLU A 463 -23.10 -2.17 10.90
CA GLU A 463 -22.23 -3.34 10.73
C GLU A 463 -22.84 -4.38 9.79
N LYS A 464 -24.10 -4.78 10.05
CA LYS A 464 -24.85 -5.73 9.20
C LYS A 464 -24.99 -5.22 7.76
N ALA A 465 -25.09 -3.89 7.57
CA ALA A 465 -25.09 -3.25 6.26
C ALA A 465 -23.67 -3.00 5.71
N ARG A 466 -22.62 -3.64 6.27
CA ARG A 466 -21.22 -3.48 5.86
C ARG A 466 -20.74 -2.03 5.89
N GLY A 467 -21.20 -1.27 6.87
CA GLY A 467 -20.83 0.13 7.04
C GLY A 467 -21.67 1.14 6.26
N SER A 468 -22.63 0.67 5.46
CA SER A 468 -23.59 1.55 4.77
C SER A 468 -24.58 2.18 5.74
N VAL A 469 -24.94 3.43 5.49
CA VAL A 469 -25.98 4.16 6.23
C VAL A 469 -27.26 4.34 5.43
N GLN A 470 -27.35 3.78 4.22
CA GLN A 470 -28.44 4.05 3.27
C GLN A 470 -29.81 3.57 3.78
N SER A 471 -29.83 2.51 4.58
CA SER A 471 -31.06 1.95 5.17
C SER A 471 -31.53 2.63 6.47
N LEU A 472 -30.85 3.69 6.92
CA LEU A 472 -31.15 4.34 8.20
C LEU A 472 -32.20 5.45 8.03
N ASP A 473 -33.39 5.27 8.60
CA ASP A 473 -34.47 6.26 8.58
C ASP A 473 -34.20 7.50 9.45
N CYS A 474 -33.25 7.40 10.38
CA CYS A 474 -32.86 8.50 11.27
C CYS A 474 -31.96 9.56 10.61
N LEU A 475 -31.44 9.27 9.41
CA LEU A 475 -30.64 10.20 8.62
C LEU A 475 -31.43 10.74 7.43
N THR A 476 -31.25 12.02 7.15
CA THR A 476 -31.77 12.65 5.92
C THR A 476 -30.97 12.16 4.71
N GLU A 477 -31.54 12.26 3.50
CA GLU A 477 -30.84 11.87 2.25
C GLU A 477 -29.53 12.65 2.07
N ALA A 478 -29.49 13.94 2.44
CA ALA A 478 -28.26 14.73 2.40
C ALA A 478 -27.19 14.19 3.36
N GLU A 479 -27.57 13.76 4.57
CA GLU A 479 -26.62 13.15 5.51
C GLU A 479 -26.14 11.79 5.02
N LYS A 480 -27.04 10.95 4.48
CA LYS A 480 -26.66 9.66 3.87
C LYS A 480 -25.65 9.83 2.75
N GLU A 481 -25.79 10.87 1.94
CA GLU A 481 -24.88 11.14 0.83
C GLU A 481 -23.47 11.55 1.29
N VAL A 482 -23.34 12.20 2.45
CA VAL A 482 -22.05 12.53 3.08
C VAL A 482 -21.31 11.27 3.56
N PHE A 483 -22.04 10.27 4.04
CA PHE A 483 -21.48 9.07 4.64
C PHE A 483 -21.53 7.84 3.71
N LEU A 484 -21.61 8.06 2.38
CA LEU A 484 -21.41 6.99 1.40
C LEU A 484 -20.05 6.31 1.62
N THR A 485 -20.05 5.00 1.58
CA THR A 485 -18.82 4.20 1.58
C THR A 485 -18.12 4.27 0.22
N ALA A 486 -16.85 3.89 0.16
CA ALA A 486 -16.06 3.88 -1.07
C ALA A 486 -16.73 3.10 -2.22
N ARG A 487 -17.51 2.06 -1.89
CA ARG A 487 -18.20 1.20 -2.86
C ARG A 487 -19.53 1.78 -3.35
N GLU A 488 -20.12 2.69 -2.60
CA GLU A 488 -21.36 3.38 -2.93
C GLU A 488 -21.12 4.65 -3.76
N ILE A 489 -19.91 5.19 -3.72
CA ILE A 489 -19.51 6.37 -4.50
C ILE A 489 -19.26 5.97 -5.96
N ASP A 490 -19.77 6.76 -6.91
CA ASP A 490 -19.44 6.59 -8.33
C ASP A 490 -17.93 6.73 -8.56
N GLN A 491 -17.32 5.71 -9.15
CA GLN A 491 -15.87 5.65 -9.34
C GLN A 491 -15.34 6.72 -10.31
N PHE A 492 -16.17 7.24 -11.19
CA PHE A 492 -15.81 8.39 -12.01
C PHE A 492 -15.56 9.66 -11.19
N GLU A 493 -16.24 9.81 -10.03
CA GLU A 493 -15.98 10.93 -9.13
C GLU A 493 -14.59 10.82 -8.45
N LEU A 494 -14.12 9.60 -8.16
CA LEU A 494 -12.76 9.39 -7.65
C LEU A 494 -11.72 9.83 -8.69
N ILE A 495 -11.94 9.48 -9.95
CA ILE A 495 -11.06 9.88 -11.07
C ILE A 495 -11.07 11.39 -11.26
N LYS A 496 -12.24 12.03 -11.24
CA LYS A 496 -12.37 13.49 -11.35
C LYS A 496 -11.60 14.21 -10.24
N GLN A 497 -11.76 13.77 -9.01
CA GLN A 497 -11.03 14.35 -7.88
C GLN A 497 -9.53 14.09 -7.95
N ALA A 498 -9.12 12.93 -8.44
CA ALA A 498 -7.70 12.65 -8.67
C ALA A 498 -7.12 13.56 -9.75
N ALA A 499 -7.85 13.78 -10.83
CA ALA A 499 -7.48 14.71 -11.90
C ALA A 499 -7.41 16.18 -11.41
N ASP A 500 -8.35 16.60 -10.58
CA ASP A 500 -8.39 17.97 -10.02
C ASP A 500 -7.13 18.30 -9.20
N ARG A 501 -6.61 17.36 -8.40
CA ARG A 501 -5.42 17.58 -7.57
C ARG A 501 -4.11 17.21 -8.26
N GLN A 502 -4.12 16.44 -9.37
CA GLN A 502 -2.90 15.97 -10.06
C GLN A 502 -1.93 17.11 -10.44
N PRO A 503 -2.37 18.30 -10.87
CA PRO A 503 -1.47 19.42 -11.16
C PRO A 503 -0.62 19.87 -9.97
N TYR A 504 -1.07 19.60 -8.75
CA TYR A 504 -0.38 19.98 -7.51
C TYR A 504 0.48 18.83 -6.96
N VAL A 505 0.34 17.61 -7.49
CA VAL A 505 1.10 16.42 -7.06
C VAL A 505 2.10 16.06 -8.14
N CYS A 506 3.37 16.44 -7.96
CA CYS A 506 4.41 16.26 -8.98
C CYS A 506 4.72 14.79 -9.32
N GLN A 507 4.56 13.87 -8.39
CA GLN A 507 4.58 12.43 -8.65
C GLN A 507 3.15 11.89 -8.88
N ALA A 508 2.88 10.63 -8.57
CA ALA A 508 1.56 10.03 -8.75
C ALA A 508 0.78 9.88 -7.43
N GLN A 509 -0.33 9.20 -7.50
CA GLN A 509 -1.27 8.97 -6.40
C GLN A 509 -1.63 7.49 -6.38
N SER A 510 -1.60 6.84 -5.21
CA SER A 510 -2.10 5.47 -5.04
C SER A 510 -3.63 5.47 -5.08
N LEU A 511 -4.19 5.63 -6.27
CA LEU A 511 -5.63 5.74 -6.49
C LEU A 511 -6.28 4.35 -6.57
N ASN A 512 -7.01 3.96 -5.53
CA ASN A 512 -7.85 2.77 -5.54
C ASN A 512 -9.17 3.02 -6.26
N LEU A 513 -9.69 1.99 -6.93
CA LEU A 513 -11.06 1.92 -7.44
C LEU A 513 -11.81 0.82 -6.67
N TYR A 514 -13.12 0.97 -6.51
CA TYR A 514 -13.94 0.10 -5.66
C TYR A 514 -15.17 -0.37 -6.43
N LEU A 515 -15.44 -1.67 -6.41
CA LEU A 515 -16.59 -2.26 -7.08
C LEU A 515 -17.36 -3.17 -6.12
N GLU A 516 -18.63 -2.86 -5.92
CA GLU A 516 -19.53 -3.70 -5.12
C GLU A 516 -20.21 -4.76 -5.99
N ASP A 517 -20.66 -4.39 -7.19
CA ASP A 517 -21.35 -5.30 -8.09
C ASP A 517 -20.36 -6.22 -8.82
N PRO A 518 -20.43 -7.55 -8.61
CA PRO A 518 -19.60 -8.49 -9.36
C PRO A 518 -19.97 -8.59 -10.84
N ASN A 519 -21.17 -8.11 -11.22
CA ASN A 519 -21.70 -8.15 -12.59
C ASN A 519 -21.55 -6.81 -13.32
N VAL A 520 -20.64 -5.96 -12.87
CA VAL A 520 -20.35 -4.70 -13.55
C VAL A 520 -20.01 -4.94 -15.02
N SER A 521 -20.58 -4.14 -15.93
CA SER A 521 -20.38 -4.36 -17.37
C SER A 521 -18.94 -4.09 -17.80
N ALA A 522 -18.45 -4.88 -18.77
CA ALA A 522 -17.14 -4.67 -19.37
C ALA A 522 -17.00 -3.26 -19.98
N GLU A 523 -18.09 -2.72 -20.53
CA GLU A 523 -18.13 -1.36 -21.06
C GLU A 523 -17.89 -0.30 -19.96
N TYR A 524 -18.55 -0.43 -18.80
CA TYR A 524 -18.33 0.47 -17.67
C TYR A 524 -16.87 0.47 -17.23
N LEU A 525 -16.28 -0.71 -17.08
CA LEU A 525 -14.88 -0.88 -16.68
C LEU A 525 -13.92 -0.27 -17.71
N LEU A 526 -14.15 -0.54 -18.98
CA LEU A 526 -13.35 0.02 -20.06
C LEU A 526 -13.41 1.56 -20.04
N ARG A 527 -14.62 2.13 -20.01
CA ARG A 527 -14.83 3.59 -19.92
C ARG A 527 -14.19 4.21 -18.69
N LEU A 528 -14.24 3.54 -17.54
CA LEU A 528 -13.64 4.01 -16.30
C LEU A 528 -12.11 4.15 -16.44
N HIS A 529 -11.43 3.13 -16.97
CA HIS A 529 -9.99 3.15 -17.16
C HIS A 529 -9.55 4.15 -18.25
N ILE A 530 -10.28 4.23 -19.36
CA ILE A 530 -10.04 5.23 -20.40
C ILE A 530 -10.22 6.66 -19.85
N SER A 531 -11.23 6.88 -19.00
CA SER A 531 -11.46 8.20 -18.40
C SER A 531 -10.32 8.64 -17.50
N ALA A 532 -9.71 7.72 -16.74
CA ALA A 532 -8.54 8.00 -15.91
C ALA A 532 -7.34 8.44 -16.76
N TRP A 533 -7.06 7.71 -17.85
CA TRP A 533 -6.01 8.08 -18.80
C TRP A 533 -6.24 9.45 -19.42
N LYS A 534 -7.45 9.68 -19.98
CA LYS A 534 -7.83 10.96 -20.63
C LYS A 534 -7.81 12.14 -19.67
N ALA A 535 -8.15 11.93 -18.41
CA ALA A 535 -8.14 12.96 -17.37
C ALA A 535 -6.70 13.30 -16.85
N GLY A 536 -5.66 12.68 -17.40
CA GLY A 536 -4.28 12.94 -17.03
C GLY A 536 -3.86 12.31 -15.69
N VAL A 537 -4.63 11.37 -15.15
CA VAL A 537 -4.23 10.58 -13.98
C VAL A 537 -3.00 9.75 -14.34
N LYS A 538 -2.00 9.71 -13.46
CA LYS A 538 -0.72 9.06 -13.73
C LYS A 538 -0.75 7.56 -13.45
N SER A 539 -1.49 7.13 -12.42
CA SER A 539 -1.52 5.72 -12.02
C SER A 539 -2.86 5.32 -11.39
N LEU A 540 -3.20 4.04 -11.53
CA LEU A 540 -4.28 3.35 -10.80
C LEU A 540 -3.65 2.23 -9.97
N TYR A 541 -3.96 2.22 -8.68
CA TYR A 541 -3.49 1.23 -7.72
C TYR A 541 -4.40 0.00 -7.72
N TYR A 542 -4.94 -0.45 -6.60
CA TYR A 542 -5.84 -1.60 -6.58
C TYR A 542 -7.21 -1.33 -7.21
N LEU A 543 -7.76 -2.37 -7.84
CA LEU A 543 -9.20 -2.46 -8.11
C LEU A 543 -9.82 -3.38 -7.04
N LYS A 544 -10.40 -2.78 -6.00
CA LYS A 544 -10.99 -3.51 -4.88
C LYS A 544 -12.40 -3.99 -5.22
N SER A 545 -12.51 -5.20 -5.73
CA SER A 545 -13.76 -5.93 -5.98
C SER A 545 -14.04 -6.95 -4.88
N LYS A 546 -15.23 -7.56 -4.86
CA LYS A 546 -15.51 -8.72 -4.00
C LYS A 546 -14.60 -9.90 -4.33
N SER A 547 -14.38 -10.17 -5.60
CA SER A 547 -13.48 -11.24 -6.06
C SER A 547 -12.03 -10.98 -5.64
N ALA A 548 -11.55 -9.74 -5.77
CA ALA A 548 -10.21 -9.35 -5.33
C ALA A 548 -10.05 -9.42 -3.81
N LEU A 549 -11.09 -9.14 -3.02
CA LEU A 549 -11.05 -9.31 -1.57
C LEU A 549 -10.87 -10.78 -1.19
N ILE A 550 -11.54 -11.69 -1.89
CA ILE A 550 -11.39 -13.14 -1.68
C ILE A 550 -9.97 -13.57 -2.10
N ALA A 551 -9.47 -13.12 -3.25
CA ALA A 551 -8.12 -13.45 -3.72
C ALA A 551 -7.03 -12.91 -2.78
N ASN A 552 -7.16 -11.66 -2.30
CA ASN A 552 -6.20 -11.07 -1.37
C ASN A 552 -6.28 -11.66 0.05
N ALA A 553 -7.45 -12.14 0.47
CA ALA A 553 -7.59 -12.89 1.72
C ALA A 553 -6.89 -14.25 1.66
N LEU A 554 -6.67 -14.80 0.46
CA LEU A 554 -5.84 -15.97 0.23
C LEU A 554 -4.33 -15.66 0.30
N ASP A 555 -3.94 -14.40 0.10
CA ASP A 555 -2.55 -13.93 0.13
C ASP A 555 -2.11 -13.40 1.52
N GLU A 556 -3.04 -12.95 2.36
CA GLU A 556 -2.76 -12.61 3.77
C GLU A 556 -3.04 -13.86 4.62
N ASP A 557 -2.15 -14.26 5.53
CA ASP A 557 -2.33 -15.33 6.54
C ASP A 557 -3.55 -15.07 7.45
N ILE A 558 -4.71 -14.88 6.87
CA ILE A 558 -5.99 -15.07 7.53
C ILE A 558 -6.17 -16.58 7.50
N GLN A 559 -6.14 -17.22 8.65
CA GLN A 559 -6.63 -18.58 8.79
C GLN A 559 -8.02 -18.59 8.19
N GLU A 560 -8.13 -19.07 6.93
CA GLU A 560 -9.44 -19.22 6.31
C GLU A 560 -10.29 -20.11 7.22
N PRO A 561 -11.57 -19.78 7.44
CA PRO A 561 -12.45 -20.71 8.10
C PRO A 561 -12.38 -22.04 7.35
N ALA A 562 -12.26 -23.12 8.09
CA ALA A 562 -12.33 -24.44 7.47
C ALA A 562 -13.62 -24.54 6.65
N ILE A 563 -13.60 -25.18 5.49
CA ILE A 563 -14.82 -25.43 4.71
C ILE A 563 -15.30 -26.83 4.99
N VAL A 564 -16.53 -26.96 5.49
CA VAL A 564 -17.18 -28.25 5.76
C VAL A 564 -18.32 -28.44 4.77
N ILE A 565 -18.15 -29.37 3.83
CA ILE A 565 -19.22 -29.74 2.91
C ILE A 565 -20.13 -30.74 3.61
N THR A 566 -21.41 -30.40 3.74
CA THR A 566 -22.39 -31.11 4.56
C THR A 566 -23.66 -31.48 3.79
N ARG A 567 -24.48 -32.32 4.42
CA ARG A 567 -25.85 -32.62 4.01
C ARG A 567 -26.77 -32.56 5.24
N GLU A 568 -28.00 -32.19 5.04
CA GLU A 568 -29.05 -32.25 6.08
C GLU A 568 -29.12 -33.65 6.71
N ASP A 569 -29.41 -33.71 8.01
CA ASP A 569 -29.54 -34.93 8.82
C ASP A 569 -28.31 -35.86 8.79
N CYS A 570 -27.10 -35.30 8.74
CA CYS A 570 -25.85 -36.03 8.70
C CYS A 570 -25.18 -36.10 10.09
N PRO A 571 -25.21 -37.22 10.82
CA PRO A 571 -24.63 -37.32 12.17
C PRO A 571 -23.10 -37.12 12.18
N TRP A 572 -22.39 -37.50 11.10
CA TRP A 572 -20.96 -37.33 10.99
C TRP A 572 -20.57 -35.89 10.70
N CYS A 573 -21.41 -35.12 9.99
CA CYS A 573 -21.23 -33.70 9.79
C CYS A 573 -21.34 -32.94 11.13
N THR A 574 -22.33 -33.30 11.95
CA THR A 574 -22.49 -32.74 13.29
C THR A 574 -21.28 -33.06 14.19
N LYS A 575 -20.77 -34.29 14.15
CA LYS A 575 -19.58 -34.67 14.93
C LYS A 575 -18.34 -33.87 14.50
N LEU A 576 -18.12 -33.70 13.19
CA LEU A 576 -16.99 -32.93 12.67
C LEU A 576 -17.08 -31.46 13.12
N LYS A 577 -18.25 -30.84 13.00
CA LYS A 577 -18.47 -29.45 13.44
C LYS A 577 -18.17 -29.26 14.93
N LEU A 578 -18.63 -30.17 15.79
CA LEU A 578 -18.34 -30.15 17.23
C LEU A 578 -16.84 -30.29 17.55
N GLU A 579 -16.08 -31.07 16.79
CA GLU A 579 -14.62 -31.19 16.99
C GLU A 579 -13.89 -29.93 16.51
N LEU A 580 -14.30 -29.31 15.41
CA LEU A 580 -13.75 -28.04 14.95
C LEU A 580 -13.99 -26.90 15.97
N GLU A 581 -15.19 -26.85 16.55
CA GLU A 581 -15.54 -25.92 17.62
C GLU A 581 -14.68 -26.12 18.88
N LYS A 582 -14.43 -27.37 19.30
CA LYS A 582 -13.54 -27.69 20.42
C LYS A 582 -12.09 -27.26 20.15
N ASP A 583 -11.66 -27.34 18.91
CA ASP A 583 -10.32 -26.94 18.50
C ASP A 583 -10.22 -25.43 18.18
N SER A 584 -11.32 -24.66 18.40
CA SER A 584 -11.43 -23.23 18.09
C SER A 584 -11.15 -22.90 16.62
N ILE A 585 -11.54 -23.80 15.72
CA ILE A 585 -11.41 -23.63 14.28
C ILE A 585 -12.75 -23.12 13.72
N ASP A 586 -12.76 -21.90 13.23
CA ASP A 586 -13.91 -21.33 12.52
C ASP A 586 -14.11 -22.06 11.18
N TYR A 587 -15.35 -22.37 10.83
CA TYR A 587 -15.67 -23.06 9.59
C TYR A 587 -16.88 -22.47 8.87
N LEU A 588 -16.84 -22.58 7.53
CA LEU A 588 -17.96 -22.29 6.65
C LEU A 588 -18.65 -23.59 6.26
N GLU A 589 -19.94 -23.69 6.52
CA GLU A 589 -20.76 -24.82 6.11
C GLU A 589 -21.28 -24.62 4.69
N VAL A 590 -21.01 -25.60 3.80
CA VAL A 590 -21.42 -25.55 2.38
C VAL A 590 -22.25 -26.82 2.08
N PRO A 591 -23.53 -26.67 1.70
CA PRO A 591 -24.33 -27.82 1.28
C PRO A 591 -23.76 -28.53 0.04
N VAL A 592 -23.91 -29.86 -0.05
CA VAL A 592 -23.43 -30.66 -1.20
C VAL A 592 -23.97 -30.14 -2.54
N SER A 593 -25.22 -29.66 -2.59
CA SER A 593 -25.81 -29.06 -3.79
C SER A 593 -25.00 -27.86 -4.27
N GLU A 594 -24.71 -26.95 -3.36
CA GLU A 594 -23.92 -25.74 -3.61
C GLU A 594 -22.45 -26.07 -3.93
N ALA A 595 -21.86 -27.03 -3.23
CA ALA A 595 -20.50 -27.49 -3.50
C ALA A 595 -20.34 -28.08 -4.92
N LYS A 596 -21.38 -28.75 -5.43
CA LYS A 596 -21.40 -29.26 -6.81
C LYS A 596 -21.52 -28.14 -7.83
N GLU A 597 -22.37 -27.16 -7.61
CA GLU A 597 -22.52 -25.99 -8.48
C GLU A 597 -21.25 -25.15 -8.55
N LYS A 598 -20.54 -25.02 -7.43
CA LYS A 598 -19.28 -24.29 -7.33
C LYS A 598 -18.04 -25.08 -7.75
N GLY A 599 -18.18 -26.31 -8.22
CA GLY A 599 -17.05 -27.16 -8.63
C GLY A 599 -16.16 -27.63 -7.49
N MET A 600 -16.60 -27.50 -6.24
CA MET A 600 -15.86 -27.94 -5.04
C MET A 600 -16.06 -29.42 -4.71
N TRP A 601 -16.98 -30.12 -5.39
CA TRP A 601 -17.28 -31.52 -5.17
C TRP A 601 -16.52 -32.42 -6.12
N SER A 602 -15.67 -33.31 -5.60
CA SER A 602 -15.01 -34.32 -6.42
C SER A 602 -15.96 -35.48 -6.78
N GLN A 603 -15.97 -35.92 -8.03
CA GLN A 603 -16.72 -37.10 -8.49
C GLN A 603 -16.34 -38.39 -7.77
N ASN A 604 -15.16 -38.45 -7.17
CA ASN A 604 -14.67 -39.59 -6.39
C ASN A 604 -15.22 -39.67 -4.96
N TRP A 605 -15.86 -38.59 -4.47
CA TRP A 605 -16.39 -38.56 -3.11
C TRP A 605 -17.78 -39.20 -3.04
N LYS A 606 -17.93 -40.16 -2.14
CA LYS A 606 -19.18 -40.89 -1.94
C LYS A 606 -19.92 -40.49 -0.66
N THR A 607 -19.27 -39.76 0.25
CA THR A 607 -19.76 -39.48 1.60
C THR A 607 -19.54 -38.04 2.00
N VAL A 608 -20.29 -37.58 3.01
CA VAL A 608 -20.12 -36.32 3.75
C VAL A 608 -19.89 -36.66 5.23
N PRO A 609 -19.22 -35.78 6.01
CA PRO A 609 -18.66 -34.49 5.64
C PRO A 609 -17.42 -34.61 4.76
N GLN A 610 -17.09 -33.51 4.06
CA GLN A 610 -15.78 -33.29 3.44
C GLN A 610 -15.20 -31.99 3.99
N LEU A 611 -14.01 -32.04 4.55
CA LEU A 611 -13.34 -30.94 5.20
C LEU A 611 -12.17 -30.44 4.39
N TYR A 612 -12.12 -29.12 4.21
CA TYR A 612 -10.91 -28.40 3.81
C TYR A 612 -10.39 -27.60 5.00
N LEU A 613 -9.14 -27.79 5.37
CA LEU A 613 -8.39 -26.94 6.30
C LEU A 613 -7.37 -26.14 5.50
N TYR A 614 -7.45 -24.82 5.57
CA TYR A 614 -6.49 -23.96 4.90
C TYR A 614 -6.27 -24.33 3.42
N ASN A 615 -7.37 -24.49 2.69
CA ASN A 615 -7.42 -24.93 1.28
C ASN A 615 -6.89 -26.36 1.00
N ASN A 616 -6.47 -27.09 2.01
CA ASN A 616 -6.06 -28.49 1.84
C ASN A 616 -7.23 -29.41 2.17
N TRP A 617 -7.59 -30.28 1.23
CA TRP A 617 -8.58 -31.29 1.49
C TRP A 617 -8.03 -32.32 2.51
N VAL A 618 -8.74 -32.49 3.61
CA VAL A 618 -8.39 -33.39 4.71
C VAL A 618 -9.15 -34.70 4.61
N GLY A 619 -10.42 -34.66 4.18
CA GLY A 619 -11.30 -35.82 4.12
C GLY A 619 -12.54 -35.68 5.01
N GLY A 620 -13.01 -36.79 5.60
CA GLY A 620 -14.14 -36.82 6.50
C GLY A 620 -13.77 -36.62 7.98
N TYR A 621 -14.72 -36.96 8.87
CA TYR A 621 -14.50 -36.88 10.32
C TYR A 621 -13.33 -37.72 10.81
N THR A 622 -13.20 -38.96 10.34
CA THR A 622 -12.13 -39.88 10.74
C THR A 622 -10.77 -39.36 10.30
N ASP A 623 -10.70 -38.87 9.06
CA ASP A 623 -9.48 -38.33 8.49
C ASP A 623 -9.00 -37.07 9.25
N TYR A 624 -9.95 -36.23 9.73
CA TYR A 624 -9.62 -35.10 10.58
C TYR A 624 -9.04 -35.50 11.94
N ILE A 625 -9.60 -36.53 12.58
CA ILE A 625 -9.08 -37.03 13.86
C ILE A 625 -7.65 -37.59 13.69
N GLU A 626 -7.39 -38.31 12.59
CA GLU A 626 -6.05 -38.81 12.27
C GLU A 626 -5.07 -37.68 11.97
N HIS A 627 -5.48 -36.69 11.20
CA HIS A 627 -4.69 -35.47 10.92
C HIS A 627 -4.30 -34.73 12.21
N LYS A 628 -5.24 -34.58 13.13
CA LYS A 628 -5.02 -33.97 14.45
C LYS A 628 -4.04 -34.78 15.31
N ALA A 629 -4.07 -36.10 15.25
CA ALA A 629 -3.17 -36.97 16.00
C ALA A 629 -1.72 -36.90 15.44
N GLN A 630 -1.57 -36.83 14.12
CA GLN A 630 -0.27 -36.68 13.45
C GLN A 630 0.38 -35.33 13.75
N ASN A 631 -0.38 -34.23 13.76
CA ASN A 631 0.13 -32.91 14.07
C ASN A 631 0.50 -32.72 15.57
N LYS A 632 -0.12 -33.47 16.48
CA LYS A 632 0.31 -33.50 17.88
C LYS A 632 1.64 -34.22 18.08
N SER A 633 1.95 -35.24 17.28
CA SER A 633 3.21 -35.97 17.36
C SER A 633 4.39 -35.17 16.78
N THR A 634 4.17 -34.37 15.74
CA THR A 634 5.21 -33.52 15.14
C THR A 634 5.54 -32.30 16.00
N ASN A 635 4.59 -31.73 16.74
CA ASN A 635 4.86 -30.61 17.64
C ASN A 635 5.62 -31.00 18.93
N VAL A 636 5.54 -32.26 19.35
CA VAL A 636 6.29 -32.75 20.55
C VAL A 636 7.74 -33.08 20.18
N THR A 637 8.01 -33.58 18.97
CA THR A 637 9.37 -33.85 18.50
C THR A 637 10.15 -32.59 18.11
N ALA A 638 9.49 -31.56 17.55
CA ALA A 638 10.14 -30.29 17.20
C ALA A 638 10.57 -29.47 18.45
N TYR A 639 9.86 -29.60 19.57
CA TYR A 639 10.20 -28.88 20.81
C TYR A 639 11.36 -29.51 21.59
N VAL A 640 11.71 -30.77 21.34
CA VAL A 640 12.80 -31.47 22.02
C VAL A 640 14.13 -31.40 21.23
N GLU A 641 14.07 -31.29 19.90
CA GLU A 641 15.27 -31.16 19.05
C GLU A 641 15.84 -29.73 18.97
N ASP A 642 15.02 -28.69 19.22
CA ASP A 642 15.48 -27.29 19.12
C ASP A 642 16.14 -26.76 20.41
N SER A 643 15.99 -27.44 21.54
CA SER A 643 16.61 -27.02 22.79
C SER A 643 18.12 -27.32 22.88
N ASP A 644 18.64 -28.26 22.10
CA ASP A 644 20.06 -28.65 22.13
C ASP A 644 20.90 -28.01 21.01
N LYS A 645 20.28 -27.41 19.97
CA LYS A 645 20.96 -26.69 18.87
C LYS A 645 21.34 -25.24 19.18
N TYR A 646 20.84 -24.67 20.26
CA TYR A 646 21.14 -23.28 20.64
C TYR A 646 22.32 -23.11 21.62
N LYS A 647 23.04 -24.17 21.97
CA LYS A 647 24.17 -24.08 22.88
C LYS A 647 25.56 -24.02 22.23
N GLU A 648 25.67 -24.12 20.91
CA GLU A 648 26.98 -24.06 20.24
C GLU A 648 26.96 -23.07 19.04
N CYS A 649 26.87 -21.79 19.30
CA CYS A 649 27.35 -20.77 18.37
C CYS A 649 27.60 -19.43 19.09
N GLN A 650 28.52 -19.47 20.07
CA GLN A 650 29.27 -18.28 20.47
C GLN A 650 30.64 -18.37 19.79
N GLY A 651 30.84 -17.65 18.74
CA GLY A 651 32.14 -17.49 18.10
C GLY A 651 32.11 -17.43 16.60
N CYS A 652 31.70 -16.29 16.03
CA CYS A 652 32.18 -15.78 14.76
C CYS A 652 32.01 -14.25 14.77
N GLU A 653 33.00 -13.59 15.32
CA GLU A 653 33.40 -12.24 14.96
C GLU A 653 34.08 -12.30 13.58
N ALA A 654 33.57 -11.53 12.63
CA ALA A 654 34.27 -10.74 11.60
C ALA A 654 33.25 -10.11 10.64
#